data_096f744c647474c6410eba59e069627f
#
_entry.id   096f744c647474c6410eba59e069627f
#
_cell.length_a   1.000
_cell.length_b   1.000
_cell.length_c   1.000
_cell.angle_alpha   90.00
_cell.angle_beta   90.00
_cell.angle_gamma   90.00
#
_symmetry.space_group_name_H-M   'P 1'
#
loop_
_entity.id
_entity.type
_entity.pdbx_description
1 polymer ?
#
loop_
_entity_poly.entity_id
_entity_poly.type
_entity_poly.pdbx_seq_one_letter_code
_entity_poly.pdbx_strand_id
1 'polypeptide(L)'
;MSKVVLGDKHIQELSTNKIIDLMESGLNMKFSAEQIAILNNDFTKPLLVNACAGSGKTTIFILMALIAIAKGNAEPNEILGITFSHKSKLDMGERYAKFVSELSDIGLNFSNGKPKFTTFHALFYQLLLQNPEYRSSKVLSSYRFFVRDLADQIKHPSNIITKDEMLAEMFDLNDYLINQGLTSDGVLPDSADGNLSTAIKLMAKYSRQSHGDEFYSDYVDVLNKYQDLKRQNSYIDFNDMKLLLLESMQTPEYLQYYQRIMSRFKIAVIDEFQDIDNLQWEIISKLLSPETLAHLIVIGDDDQSIYSFRGSNPKYILNYKRLLPNAQKHNLSTNYRTGEKILQKVIPLIKKNHVRLEKNLLAAKKDKGKFILYSTKKSGFSGDSKMLRHLVKQINDPKINNNDIAILVRYNSSRMLLADWLANQEIYADINNASAILQNNIVYRIITELMKAMWQDKYKYFSNQANRIGFRSYKNHTEKVESSADDKFNKLSKYLKAADDYNASTNTPYKRHDERVKVYFNSIQRFKTKISETDDEQKAAKLSKTMIKDLYKAATKLTDRYFDYMEEKNFMSKNEVNDIKKYLEEELGQYKNIDDFFFDEEHKKEILSDRMKQGKQEHRIQFLSLHQAKGLEFKYVYLYGLTDKEVDRHSLALNMWFPPEMAMDKYIKKWKLVYKEHYKFLEEALKAAHINDYRDITNNNAFNPINLDKTLNKDKEFKIFHNLYQEIENFSAIVEEERRLLYVGVTRAQQELNIRIAPDSNPLVFELNLPKKKKQTKK
;
A
#
# COMPACT_ATOMS: atom_id res chain seq x y z
N MET A 1 -41.38 11.94 31.80
CA MET A 1 -41.69 10.78 30.97
C MET A 1 -41.38 9.53 31.76
N SER A 2 -42.40 8.70 32.07
CA SER A 2 -42.28 7.49 32.85
C SER A 2 -41.33 6.51 32.12
N LYS A 3 -40.26 6.05 32.79
CA LYS A 3 -39.39 4.98 32.32
C LYS A 3 -40.25 3.73 32.09
N VAL A 4 -40.53 3.39 30.85
CA VAL A 4 -41.16 2.12 30.51
C VAL A 4 -40.05 1.06 30.55
N VAL A 5 -39.94 0.33 31.63
CA VAL A 5 -39.08 -0.84 31.75
C VAL A 5 -39.78 -1.97 30.98
N LEU A 6 -39.36 -2.21 29.75
CA LEU A 6 -39.80 -3.35 28.95
C LEU A 6 -38.91 -4.54 29.34
N GLY A 7 -39.49 -5.54 30.03
CA GLY A 7 -38.79 -6.83 30.23
C GLY A 7 -38.60 -7.57 28.89
N ASP A 8 -37.63 -8.49 28.82
CA ASP A 8 -37.18 -9.18 27.57
C ASP A 8 -38.32 -9.78 26.73
N LYS A 9 -39.41 -10.26 27.33
CA LYS A 9 -40.56 -10.82 26.60
C LYS A 9 -41.38 -9.78 25.84
N HIS A 10 -41.43 -8.53 26.32
CA HIS A 10 -42.19 -7.48 25.65
C HIS A 10 -41.51 -6.87 24.41
N ILE A 11 -40.19 -6.93 24.35
CA ILE A 11 -39.44 -6.39 23.21
C ILE A 11 -39.67 -7.23 21.93
N GLN A 12 -39.75 -8.55 22.07
CA GLN A 12 -39.97 -9.48 20.94
C GLN A 12 -41.36 -9.27 20.25
N GLU A 13 -42.32 -8.80 21.03
CA GLU A 13 -43.70 -8.53 20.54
C GLU A 13 -43.80 -7.21 19.77
N LEU A 14 -42.83 -6.30 19.94
CA LEU A 14 -42.81 -5.02 19.23
C LEU A 14 -42.56 -5.22 17.73
N SER A 15 -43.17 -4.38 16.90
CA SER A 15 -42.80 -4.32 15.49
C SER A 15 -41.37 -3.81 15.33
N THR A 16 -40.68 -4.25 14.26
CA THR A 16 -39.30 -3.79 13.98
C THR A 16 -39.22 -2.26 13.91
N ASN A 17 -40.21 -1.59 13.29
CA ASN A 17 -40.26 -0.14 13.22
C ASN A 17 -40.31 0.51 14.63
N LYS A 18 -41.06 -0.09 15.57
CA LYS A 18 -41.13 0.42 16.94
C LYS A 18 -39.79 0.25 17.66
N ILE A 19 -39.08 -0.84 17.44
CA ILE A 19 -37.72 -1.04 17.97
C ILE A 19 -36.77 0.01 17.36
N ILE A 20 -36.85 0.28 16.07
CA ILE A 20 -36.08 1.32 15.37
C ILE A 20 -36.34 2.71 15.98
N ASP A 21 -37.61 3.09 16.22
CA ASP A 21 -37.97 4.36 16.85
C ASP A 21 -37.35 4.50 18.25
N LEU A 22 -37.37 3.42 19.04
CA LEU A 22 -36.74 3.39 20.37
C LEU A 22 -35.22 3.51 20.26
N MET A 23 -34.59 2.84 19.30
CA MET A 23 -33.16 2.96 19.04
C MET A 23 -32.76 4.38 18.61
N GLU A 24 -33.54 5.02 17.72
CA GLU A 24 -33.32 6.43 17.37
C GLU A 24 -33.34 7.34 18.59
N SER A 25 -34.31 7.13 19.46
CA SER A 25 -34.45 7.92 20.69
C SER A 25 -33.31 7.66 21.69
N GLY A 26 -32.96 6.38 21.95
CA GLY A 26 -31.95 6.00 22.92
C GLY A 26 -30.54 6.36 22.50
N LEU A 27 -30.24 6.22 21.23
CA LEU A 27 -28.90 6.53 20.65
C LEU A 27 -28.77 8.00 20.21
N ASN A 28 -29.86 8.81 20.38
CA ASN A 28 -29.92 10.18 19.85
C ASN A 28 -29.46 10.27 18.38
N MET A 29 -29.94 9.34 17.55
CA MET A 29 -29.63 9.22 16.12
C MET A 29 -30.91 9.33 15.30
N LYS A 30 -30.77 9.75 14.03
CA LYS A 30 -31.82 9.69 13.03
C LYS A 30 -31.36 8.81 11.88
N PHE A 31 -32.14 7.80 11.56
CA PHE A 31 -31.85 6.89 10.46
C PHE A 31 -32.44 7.39 9.16
N SER A 32 -31.71 7.20 8.05
CA SER A 32 -32.24 7.48 6.73
C SER A 32 -33.22 6.40 6.29
N ALA A 33 -34.02 6.69 5.26
CA ALA A 33 -34.93 5.70 4.68
C ALA A 33 -34.18 4.43 4.21
N GLU A 34 -32.95 4.58 3.67
CA GLU A 34 -32.09 3.45 3.27
C GLU A 34 -31.67 2.60 4.47
N GLN A 35 -31.29 3.26 5.58
CA GLN A 35 -30.93 2.56 6.82
C GLN A 35 -32.13 1.83 7.43
N ILE A 36 -33.29 2.48 7.49
CA ILE A 36 -34.52 1.88 7.99
C ILE A 36 -34.91 0.65 7.14
N ALA A 37 -34.77 0.72 5.81
CA ALA A 37 -35.07 -0.40 4.93
C ALA A 37 -34.16 -1.61 5.21
N ILE A 38 -32.88 -1.37 5.52
CA ILE A 38 -31.93 -2.43 5.90
C ILE A 38 -32.27 -3.00 7.27
N LEU A 39 -32.59 -2.14 8.26
CA LEU A 39 -32.93 -2.55 9.61
C LEU A 39 -34.27 -3.33 9.69
N ASN A 40 -35.15 -3.14 8.73
CA ASN A 40 -36.38 -3.93 8.58
C ASN A 40 -36.16 -5.28 7.85
N ASN A 41 -34.91 -5.68 7.56
CA ASN A 41 -34.63 -6.97 6.97
C ASN A 41 -35.05 -8.10 7.92
N ASP A 42 -35.69 -9.12 7.35
CA ASP A 42 -36.26 -10.26 8.12
C ASP A 42 -35.25 -11.41 8.31
N PHE A 43 -34.02 -11.27 7.83
CA PHE A 43 -32.95 -12.26 7.88
C PHE A 43 -33.30 -13.61 7.22
N THR A 44 -34.28 -13.65 6.32
CA THR A 44 -34.68 -14.88 5.64
C THR A 44 -33.92 -15.16 4.35
N LYS A 45 -33.16 -14.18 3.85
CA LYS A 45 -32.38 -14.26 2.61
C LYS A 45 -31.00 -13.63 2.80
N PRO A 46 -30.01 -14.07 2.02
CA PRO A 46 -28.72 -13.39 2.02
C PRO A 46 -28.90 -11.92 1.63
N LEU A 47 -28.10 -11.06 2.24
CA LEU A 47 -28.20 -9.61 2.04
C LEU A 47 -26.84 -9.02 1.61
N LEU A 48 -26.84 -8.26 0.52
CA LEU A 48 -25.76 -7.34 0.19
C LEU A 48 -26.15 -5.91 0.60
N VAL A 49 -25.38 -5.32 1.49
CA VAL A 49 -25.41 -3.88 1.77
C VAL A 49 -24.29 -3.21 0.96
N ASN A 50 -24.66 -2.65 -0.19
CA ASN A 50 -23.74 -1.87 -1.03
C ASN A 50 -23.66 -0.45 -0.49
N ALA A 51 -22.60 -0.17 0.25
CA ALA A 51 -22.44 1.06 0.99
C ALA A 51 -21.49 2.05 0.27
N CYS A 52 -21.56 3.33 0.60
CA CYS A 52 -20.56 4.31 0.22
C CYS A 52 -19.63 4.64 1.41
N ALA A 53 -18.53 5.36 1.13
CA ALA A 53 -17.65 5.88 2.16
C ALA A 53 -18.45 6.71 3.18
N GLY A 54 -18.22 6.50 4.47
CA GLY A 54 -18.84 7.29 5.54
C GLY A 54 -20.37 7.13 5.66
N SER A 55 -20.97 6.06 5.15
CA SER A 55 -22.41 5.80 5.24
C SER A 55 -22.87 5.14 6.55
N GLY A 56 -21.93 4.83 7.45
CA GLY A 56 -22.26 4.17 8.71
C GLY A 56 -22.35 2.65 8.64
N LYS A 57 -21.61 1.99 7.72
CA LYS A 57 -21.58 0.53 7.56
C LYS A 57 -21.54 -0.23 8.88
N THR A 58 -20.54 0.02 9.69
CA THR A 58 -20.33 -0.65 10.98
C THR A 58 -21.47 -0.35 11.97
N THR A 59 -22.00 0.86 11.95
CA THR A 59 -23.18 1.23 12.77
C THR A 59 -24.39 0.40 12.39
N ILE A 60 -24.69 0.31 11.10
CA ILE A 60 -25.82 -0.49 10.58
C ILE A 60 -25.65 -1.97 10.93
N PHE A 61 -24.43 -2.50 10.79
CA PHE A 61 -24.15 -3.87 11.21
C PHE A 61 -24.50 -4.11 12.70
N ILE A 62 -24.03 -3.24 13.60
CA ILE A 62 -24.31 -3.38 15.04
C ILE A 62 -25.82 -3.26 15.33
N LEU A 63 -26.51 -2.31 14.68
CA LEU A 63 -27.96 -2.15 14.85
C LEU A 63 -28.75 -3.36 14.32
N MET A 64 -28.34 -3.94 13.18
CA MET A 64 -28.93 -5.18 12.68
C MET A 64 -28.78 -6.33 13.67
N ALA A 65 -27.57 -6.48 14.26
CA ALA A 65 -27.34 -7.49 15.29
C ALA A 65 -28.24 -7.27 16.52
N LEU A 66 -28.39 -6.03 16.98
CA LEU A 66 -29.27 -5.70 18.10
C LEU A 66 -30.74 -5.96 17.80
N ILE A 67 -31.21 -5.65 16.58
CA ILE A 67 -32.58 -5.95 16.14
C ILE A 67 -32.80 -7.47 16.08
N ALA A 68 -31.85 -8.23 15.54
CA ALA A 68 -31.95 -9.68 15.48
C ALA A 68 -32.07 -10.30 16.90
N ILE A 69 -31.32 -9.78 17.87
CA ILE A 69 -31.40 -10.19 19.29
C ILE A 69 -32.76 -9.76 19.87
N ALA A 70 -33.17 -8.52 19.69
CA ALA A 70 -34.43 -7.99 20.21
C ALA A 70 -35.66 -8.73 19.67
N LYS A 71 -35.60 -9.22 18.43
CA LYS A 71 -36.66 -10.02 17.78
C LYS A 71 -36.58 -11.51 18.13
N GLY A 72 -35.55 -11.95 18.86
CA GLY A 72 -35.34 -13.37 19.17
C GLY A 72 -34.90 -14.22 17.97
N ASN A 73 -34.43 -13.60 16.87
CA ASN A 73 -33.95 -14.31 15.70
C ASN A 73 -32.61 -15.02 15.99
N ALA A 74 -31.81 -14.45 16.90
CA ALA A 74 -30.55 -15.05 17.34
C ALA A 74 -30.16 -14.54 18.75
N GLU A 75 -29.50 -15.39 19.53
CA GLU A 75 -28.82 -14.96 20.74
C GLU A 75 -27.50 -14.25 20.37
N PRO A 76 -26.95 -13.39 21.26
CA PRO A 76 -25.72 -12.66 20.98
C PRO A 76 -24.56 -13.59 20.53
N ASN A 77 -24.39 -14.75 21.15
CA ASN A 77 -23.32 -15.72 20.85
C ASN A 77 -23.58 -16.53 19.56
N GLU A 78 -24.76 -16.42 18.97
CA GLU A 78 -25.14 -17.02 17.68
C GLU A 78 -24.91 -16.05 16.50
N ILE A 79 -24.36 -14.85 16.77
CA ILE A 79 -24.03 -13.85 15.73
C ILE A 79 -22.51 -13.82 15.57
N LEU A 80 -22.05 -13.98 14.30
CA LEU A 80 -20.66 -13.91 13.91
C LEU A 80 -20.42 -12.67 13.03
N GLY A 81 -19.52 -11.80 13.48
CA GLY A 81 -19.02 -10.66 12.68
C GLY A 81 -17.58 -10.87 12.27
N ILE A 82 -17.32 -10.90 10.97
CA ILE A 82 -15.97 -11.07 10.39
C ILE A 82 -15.53 -9.76 9.76
N THR A 83 -14.29 -9.35 10.04
CA THR A 83 -13.67 -8.15 9.47
C THR A 83 -12.21 -8.40 9.10
N PHE A 84 -11.61 -7.47 8.35
CA PHE A 84 -10.22 -7.60 7.86
C PHE A 84 -9.15 -7.20 8.88
N SER A 85 -9.46 -6.29 9.82
CA SER A 85 -8.44 -5.74 10.71
C SER A 85 -8.77 -5.94 12.19
N HIS A 86 -7.73 -6.14 13.00
CA HIS A 86 -7.86 -6.19 14.45
C HIS A 86 -8.48 -4.90 15.02
N LYS A 87 -8.14 -3.75 14.44
CA LYS A 87 -8.71 -2.44 14.82
C LYS A 87 -10.22 -2.39 14.58
N SER A 88 -10.69 -2.83 13.40
CA SER A 88 -12.13 -2.88 13.09
C SER A 88 -12.87 -3.81 14.03
N LYS A 89 -12.27 -4.96 14.38
CA LYS A 89 -12.81 -5.88 15.38
C LYS A 89 -13.01 -5.20 16.74
N LEU A 90 -12.03 -4.44 17.21
CA LEU A 90 -12.12 -3.71 18.48
C LEU A 90 -13.20 -2.62 18.42
N ASP A 91 -13.21 -1.79 17.37
CA ASP A 91 -14.23 -0.75 17.16
C ASP A 91 -15.66 -1.32 17.14
N MET A 92 -15.86 -2.48 16.49
CA MET A 92 -17.15 -3.16 16.53
C MET A 92 -17.56 -3.56 17.95
N GLY A 93 -16.62 -4.13 18.72
CA GLY A 93 -16.89 -4.55 20.10
C GLY A 93 -17.21 -3.39 21.03
N GLU A 94 -16.43 -2.31 20.94
CA GLU A 94 -16.64 -1.09 21.73
C GLU A 94 -17.98 -0.41 21.38
N ARG A 95 -18.28 -0.32 20.08
CA ARG A 95 -19.53 0.27 19.59
C ARG A 95 -20.76 -0.54 20.00
N TYR A 96 -20.67 -1.88 19.93
CA TYR A 96 -21.72 -2.76 20.42
C TYR A 96 -21.97 -2.52 21.92
N ALA A 97 -20.93 -2.55 22.74
CA ALA A 97 -21.04 -2.34 24.18
C ALA A 97 -21.65 -0.96 24.53
N LYS A 98 -21.20 0.08 23.81
CA LYS A 98 -21.74 1.44 23.95
C LYS A 98 -23.23 1.49 23.64
N PHE A 99 -23.68 0.92 22.51
CA PHE A 99 -25.08 0.94 22.11
C PHE A 99 -25.95 0.15 23.08
N VAL A 100 -25.49 -1.02 23.54
CA VAL A 100 -26.20 -1.79 24.58
C VAL A 100 -26.38 -0.95 25.86
N SER A 101 -25.34 -0.26 26.31
CA SER A 101 -25.41 0.60 27.48
C SER A 101 -26.42 1.75 27.31
N GLU A 102 -26.32 2.51 26.20
CA GLU A 102 -27.21 3.65 25.91
C GLU A 102 -28.67 3.23 25.76
N LEU A 103 -28.92 2.05 25.17
CA LEU A 103 -30.27 1.52 25.00
C LEU A 103 -30.83 0.94 26.29
N SER A 104 -30.00 0.41 27.19
CA SER A 104 -30.41 -0.04 28.51
C SER A 104 -30.90 1.13 29.37
N ASP A 105 -30.34 2.34 29.20
CA ASP A 105 -30.77 3.55 29.92
C ASP A 105 -32.21 3.96 29.61
N ILE A 106 -32.75 3.54 28.46
CA ILE A 106 -34.14 3.76 28.08
C ILE A 106 -35.04 2.52 28.30
N GLY A 107 -34.50 1.47 28.95
CA GLY A 107 -35.23 0.23 29.28
C GLY A 107 -35.24 -0.83 28.18
N LEU A 108 -34.45 -0.66 27.10
CA LEU A 108 -34.20 -1.71 26.14
C LEU A 108 -33.05 -2.60 26.64
N ASN A 109 -33.38 -3.67 27.31
CA ASN A 109 -32.38 -4.63 27.82
C ASN A 109 -32.18 -5.76 26.81
N PHE A 110 -30.90 -6.08 26.54
CA PHE A 110 -30.52 -7.19 25.69
C PHE A 110 -30.02 -8.35 26.54
N SER A 111 -30.21 -9.58 26.06
CA SER A 111 -29.71 -10.78 26.70
C SER A 111 -28.19 -10.69 26.99
N ASN A 112 -27.77 -11.32 28.09
CA ASN A 112 -26.36 -11.34 28.48
C ASN A 112 -25.50 -12.01 27.43
N GLY A 113 -24.45 -11.32 27.00
CA GLY A 113 -23.49 -11.79 26.02
C GLY A 113 -23.14 -10.74 24.96
N LYS A 114 -22.32 -11.16 24.02
CA LYS A 114 -21.91 -10.33 22.88
C LYS A 114 -21.72 -11.15 21.63
N PRO A 115 -21.95 -10.60 20.45
CA PRO A 115 -21.59 -11.23 19.19
C PRO A 115 -20.09 -11.58 19.14
N LYS A 116 -19.77 -12.63 18.40
CA LYS A 116 -18.36 -12.99 18.16
C LYS A 116 -17.82 -12.12 17.05
N PHE A 117 -17.11 -11.07 17.38
CA PHE A 117 -16.35 -10.28 16.43
C PHE A 117 -14.94 -10.88 16.24
N THR A 118 -14.54 -11.12 15.00
CA THR A 118 -13.26 -11.77 14.69
C THR A 118 -12.69 -11.27 13.35
N THR A 119 -11.41 -11.56 13.09
CA THR A 119 -10.84 -11.40 11.75
C THR A 119 -10.82 -12.75 11.04
N PHE A 120 -10.71 -12.75 9.70
CA PHE A 120 -10.56 -13.98 8.91
C PHE A 120 -9.44 -14.88 9.46
N HIS A 121 -8.24 -14.34 9.60
CA HIS A 121 -7.10 -15.12 10.09
C HIS A 121 -7.29 -15.66 11.51
N ALA A 122 -7.89 -14.86 12.41
CA ALA A 122 -8.16 -15.34 13.76
C ALA A 122 -9.21 -16.46 13.79
N LEU A 123 -10.22 -16.39 12.92
CA LEU A 123 -11.22 -17.46 12.77
C LEU A 123 -10.56 -18.73 12.21
N PHE A 124 -9.80 -18.61 11.13
CA PHE A 124 -9.15 -19.73 10.47
C PHE A 124 -8.14 -20.41 11.40
N TYR A 125 -7.34 -19.61 12.10
CA TYR A 125 -6.42 -20.14 13.11
C TYR A 125 -7.15 -20.90 14.23
N GLN A 126 -8.23 -20.34 14.79
CA GLN A 126 -9.02 -21.02 15.82
C GLN A 126 -9.61 -22.35 15.34
N LEU A 127 -10.04 -22.44 14.10
CA LEU A 127 -10.55 -23.69 13.51
C LEU A 127 -9.41 -24.68 13.28
N LEU A 128 -8.30 -24.20 12.71
CA LEU A 128 -7.13 -25.06 12.43
C LEU A 128 -6.56 -25.71 13.70
N LEU A 129 -6.54 -24.99 14.84
CA LEU A 129 -6.11 -25.54 16.13
C LEU A 129 -7.02 -26.67 16.66
N GLN A 130 -8.19 -26.90 16.09
CA GLN A 130 -9.04 -28.02 16.43
C GLN A 130 -8.52 -29.33 15.79
N ASN A 131 -7.71 -29.24 14.74
CA ASN A 131 -6.99 -30.40 14.21
C ASN A 131 -5.81 -30.72 15.14
N PRO A 132 -5.70 -31.97 15.66
CA PRO A 132 -4.63 -32.38 16.56
C PRO A 132 -3.22 -32.09 16.03
N GLU A 133 -3.02 -32.14 14.71
CA GLU A 133 -1.74 -31.90 14.06
C GLU A 133 -1.23 -30.48 14.29
N TYR A 134 -2.15 -29.48 14.29
CA TYR A 134 -1.79 -28.05 14.38
C TYR A 134 -2.03 -27.43 15.77
N ARG A 135 -2.48 -28.23 16.74
CA ARG A 135 -2.87 -27.77 18.08
C ARG A 135 -1.77 -27.02 18.83
N SER A 136 -0.51 -27.38 18.62
CA SER A 136 0.66 -26.76 19.26
C SER A 136 1.31 -25.66 18.40
N SER A 137 0.77 -25.38 17.23
CA SER A 137 1.36 -24.40 16.29
C SER A 137 1.28 -22.98 16.82
N LYS A 138 2.36 -22.23 16.60
CA LYS A 138 2.49 -20.82 16.97
C LYS A 138 2.45 -19.93 15.73
N VAL A 139 1.89 -18.74 15.87
CA VAL A 139 1.80 -17.80 14.74
C VAL A 139 3.15 -17.13 14.50
N LEU A 140 3.64 -17.25 13.26
CA LEU A 140 4.77 -16.51 12.75
C LEU A 140 4.25 -15.26 12.01
N SER A 141 4.53 -14.09 12.55
CA SER A 141 4.03 -12.81 11.98
C SER A 141 4.82 -12.31 10.77
N SER A 142 6.05 -12.79 10.56
CA SER A 142 6.91 -12.35 9.47
C SER A 142 8.04 -13.35 9.20
N TYR A 143 8.33 -13.61 7.92
CA TYR A 143 9.51 -14.37 7.48
C TYR A 143 10.83 -13.77 7.99
N ARG A 144 10.85 -12.49 8.35
CA ARG A 144 12.05 -11.77 8.84
C ARG A 144 12.64 -12.38 10.09
N PHE A 145 11.89 -13.19 10.81
CA PHE A 145 12.40 -13.98 11.92
C PHE A 145 13.52 -14.94 11.48
N PHE A 146 13.45 -15.45 10.25
CA PHE A 146 14.41 -16.35 9.64
C PHE A 146 15.28 -15.70 8.54
N VAL A 147 15.37 -14.39 8.50
CA VAL A 147 15.99 -13.64 7.39
C VAL A 147 17.42 -14.11 7.07
N ARG A 148 18.22 -14.47 8.07
CA ARG A 148 19.60 -14.95 7.85
C ARG A 148 19.64 -16.30 7.16
N ASP A 149 18.90 -17.27 7.67
CA ASP A 149 18.83 -18.62 7.12
C ASP A 149 18.28 -18.63 5.68
N LEU A 150 17.34 -17.71 5.39
CA LEU A 150 16.73 -17.57 4.08
C LEU A 150 17.68 -16.83 3.09
N ALA A 151 18.40 -15.82 3.56
CA ALA A 151 19.36 -15.10 2.73
C ALA A 151 20.52 -16.01 2.26
N ASP A 152 20.87 -17.03 3.05
CA ASP A 152 21.89 -18.01 2.68
C ASP A 152 21.46 -18.92 1.52
N GLN A 153 20.15 -19.07 1.26
CA GLN A 153 19.63 -19.83 0.13
C GLN A 153 19.75 -19.08 -1.20
N ILE A 154 19.94 -17.77 -1.19
CA ILE A 154 20.13 -16.98 -2.41
C ILE A 154 21.54 -17.22 -2.97
N LYS A 155 21.63 -18.05 -4.01
CA LYS A 155 22.88 -18.41 -4.72
C LYS A 155 23.25 -17.39 -5.79
N HIS A 156 22.24 -16.73 -6.36
CA HIS A 156 22.41 -15.74 -7.44
C HIS A 156 22.03 -14.34 -6.96
N PRO A 157 22.80 -13.73 -6.05
CA PRO A 157 22.48 -12.42 -5.52
C PRO A 157 22.53 -11.35 -6.59
N SER A 158 21.56 -10.45 -6.57
CA SER A 158 21.55 -9.30 -7.46
C SER A 158 22.72 -8.35 -7.16
N ASN A 159 23.33 -7.81 -8.22
CA ASN A 159 24.33 -6.75 -8.06
C ASN A 159 23.73 -5.38 -7.68
N ILE A 160 22.40 -5.29 -7.63
CA ILE A 160 21.65 -4.03 -7.56
C ILE A 160 20.91 -3.89 -6.25
N ILE A 161 20.23 -4.97 -5.82
CA ILE A 161 19.44 -5.03 -4.60
C ILE A 161 20.09 -5.98 -3.60
N THR A 162 19.86 -5.74 -2.32
CA THR A 162 20.35 -6.60 -1.25
C THR A 162 19.57 -7.94 -1.23
N LYS A 163 20.16 -8.96 -0.60
CA LYS A 163 19.45 -10.23 -0.37
C LYS A 163 18.15 -10.03 0.41
N ASP A 164 18.11 -9.09 1.36
CA ASP A 164 16.90 -8.76 2.13
C ASP A 164 15.79 -8.17 1.24
N GLU A 165 16.16 -7.32 0.27
CA GLU A 165 15.21 -6.80 -0.72
C GLU A 165 14.73 -7.90 -1.67
N MET A 166 15.62 -8.83 -2.06
CA MET A 166 15.23 -10.01 -2.85
C MET A 166 14.24 -10.88 -2.10
N LEU A 167 14.49 -11.16 -0.81
CA LEU A 167 13.55 -11.91 0.03
C LEU A 167 12.19 -11.21 0.09
N ALA A 168 12.16 -9.89 0.30
CA ALA A 168 10.89 -9.15 0.31
C ALA A 168 10.12 -9.33 -1.00
N GLU A 169 10.77 -9.23 -2.16
CA GLU A 169 10.13 -9.45 -3.45
C GLU A 169 9.62 -10.89 -3.63
N MET A 170 10.39 -11.88 -3.17
CA MET A 170 9.99 -13.29 -3.24
C MET A 170 8.75 -13.57 -2.37
N PHE A 171 8.69 -13.02 -1.16
CA PHE A 171 7.55 -13.21 -0.26
C PHE A 171 6.32 -12.44 -0.72
N ASP A 172 6.45 -11.21 -1.22
CA ASP A 172 5.34 -10.45 -1.78
C ASP A 172 4.73 -11.17 -3.00
N LEU A 173 5.59 -11.74 -3.87
CA LEU A 173 5.15 -12.58 -4.99
C LEU A 173 4.42 -13.83 -4.51
N ASN A 174 4.96 -14.53 -3.52
CA ASN A 174 4.36 -15.73 -2.98
C ASN A 174 2.98 -15.45 -2.37
N ASP A 175 2.85 -14.39 -1.57
CA ASP A 175 1.58 -13.94 -1.00
C ASP A 175 0.53 -13.67 -2.08
N TYR A 176 0.94 -13.01 -3.17
CA TYR A 176 0.04 -12.75 -4.28
C TYR A 176 -0.42 -14.04 -4.97
N LEU A 177 0.50 -14.95 -5.29
CA LEU A 177 0.19 -16.22 -5.97
C LEU A 177 -0.76 -17.09 -5.14
N ILE A 178 -0.51 -17.20 -3.83
CA ILE A 178 -1.39 -17.92 -2.90
C ILE A 178 -2.78 -17.28 -2.88
N ASN A 179 -2.89 -15.97 -2.73
CA ASN A 179 -4.17 -15.28 -2.64
C ASN A 179 -4.98 -15.32 -3.95
N GLN A 180 -4.31 -15.53 -5.09
CA GLN A 180 -4.97 -15.82 -6.37
C GLN A 180 -5.37 -17.29 -6.52
N GLY A 181 -4.97 -18.16 -5.59
CA GLY A 181 -5.24 -19.59 -5.68
C GLY A 181 -4.38 -20.32 -6.74
N LEU A 182 -3.22 -19.74 -7.09
CA LEU A 182 -2.33 -20.28 -8.12
C LEU A 182 -1.30 -21.27 -7.57
N THR A 183 -1.17 -21.36 -6.25
CA THR A 183 -0.30 -22.35 -5.55
C THR A 183 -1.08 -23.01 -4.42
N SER A 184 -0.91 -24.32 -4.23
CA SER A 184 -1.64 -25.09 -3.23
C SER A 184 -0.96 -25.12 -1.86
N ASP A 185 0.35 -24.93 -1.79
CA ASP A 185 1.18 -25.16 -0.59
C ASP A 185 2.25 -24.07 -0.37
N GLY A 186 2.19 -22.98 -1.13
CA GLY A 186 3.18 -21.91 -1.06
C GLY A 186 4.52 -22.31 -1.69
N VAL A 187 4.64 -23.53 -2.18
CA VAL A 187 5.70 -24.02 -3.05
C VAL A 187 5.07 -24.37 -4.38
N LEU A 188 5.65 -23.87 -5.47
CA LEU A 188 5.20 -24.28 -6.78
C LEU A 188 5.43 -25.77 -6.94
N PRO A 189 4.40 -26.59 -7.24
CA PRO A 189 4.63 -27.99 -7.49
C PRO A 189 5.62 -28.16 -8.66
N ASP A 190 6.48 -29.15 -8.62
CA ASP A 190 7.40 -29.50 -9.70
C ASP A 190 6.67 -29.71 -11.04
N SER A 191 5.36 -29.98 -10.96
CA SER A 191 4.42 -30.10 -12.07
C SER A 191 3.63 -28.81 -12.33
N ALA A 192 4.04 -27.64 -11.79
CA ALA A 192 3.38 -26.39 -12.12
C ALA A 192 3.34 -26.26 -13.62
N ASP A 193 2.13 -26.06 -14.18
CA ASP A 193 1.92 -25.80 -15.60
C ASP A 193 3.05 -24.91 -16.09
N GLY A 194 3.75 -25.31 -17.15
CA GLY A 194 4.90 -24.57 -17.67
C GLY A 194 4.63 -23.08 -17.87
N ASN A 195 3.35 -22.71 -17.87
CA ASN A 195 2.84 -21.33 -17.86
C ASN A 195 3.13 -20.57 -16.57
N LEU A 196 3.00 -21.18 -15.38
CA LEU A 196 3.24 -20.47 -14.10
C LEU A 196 4.73 -20.27 -13.85
N SER A 197 5.55 -21.31 -14.08
CA SER A 197 7.01 -21.19 -14.07
C SER A 197 7.49 -20.12 -15.06
N THR A 198 6.92 -20.11 -16.28
CA THR A 198 7.21 -19.08 -17.28
C THR A 198 6.76 -17.70 -16.84
N ALA A 199 5.60 -17.57 -16.20
CA ALA A 199 5.12 -16.30 -15.67
C ALA A 199 6.06 -15.76 -14.59
N ILE A 200 6.51 -16.60 -13.65
CA ILE A 200 7.45 -16.19 -12.58
C ILE A 200 8.80 -15.78 -13.19
N LYS A 201 9.31 -16.53 -14.18
CA LYS A 201 10.54 -16.19 -14.90
C LYS A 201 10.42 -14.87 -15.68
N LEU A 202 9.26 -14.61 -16.28
CA LEU A 202 8.96 -13.34 -16.94
C LEU A 202 8.86 -12.20 -15.91
N MET A 203 8.19 -12.43 -14.80
CA MET A 203 8.12 -11.47 -13.68
C MET A 203 9.51 -11.13 -13.16
N ALA A 204 10.37 -12.13 -12.96
CA ALA A 204 11.75 -11.95 -12.55
C ALA A 204 12.57 -11.15 -13.57
N LYS A 205 12.33 -11.36 -14.86
CA LYS A 205 12.98 -10.59 -15.93
C LYS A 205 12.55 -9.12 -15.94
N TYR A 206 11.30 -8.83 -15.58
CA TYR A 206 10.77 -7.48 -15.44
C TYR A 206 11.05 -6.87 -14.07
N SER A 207 11.21 -7.69 -13.01
CA SER A 207 11.55 -7.30 -11.65
C SER A 207 13.06 -7.34 -11.42
N ARG A 208 13.87 -6.47 -12.02
CA ARG A 208 15.27 -6.21 -11.64
C ARG A 208 16.28 -7.35 -11.75
N GLN A 209 15.89 -8.55 -12.17
CA GLN A 209 16.79 -9.70 -12.23
C GLN A 209 17.17 -9.95 -13.69
N SER A 210 18.46 -10.04 -14.00
CA SER A 210 18.96 -10.26 -15.35
C SER A 210 18.68 -11.67 -15.88
N HIS A 211 18.41 -12.64 -14.98
CA HIS A 211 18.23 -14.06 -15.31
C HIS A 211 17.02 -14.63 -14.57
N GLY A 212 15.90 -14.78 -15.28
CA GLY A 212 14.65 -15.28 -14.70
C GLY A 212 14.74 -16.71 -14.14
N ASP A 213 15.57 -17.55 -14.76
CA ASP A 213 15.78 -18.93 -14.29
C ASP A 213 16.55 -19.00 -12.95
N GLU A 214 17.54 -18.14 -12.77
CA GLU A 214 18.31 -18.03 -11.53
C GLU A 214 17.42 -17.53 -10.38
N PHE A 215 16.61 -16.50 -10.63
CA PHE A 215 15.64 -16.02 -9.64
C PHE A 215 14.64 -17.10 -9.26
N TYR A 216 14.12 -17.83 -10.24
CA TYR A 216 13.17 -18.91 -9.99
C TYR A 216 13.77 -20.02 -9.13
N SER A 217 15.02 -20.40 -9.41
CA SER A 217 15.75 -21.38 -8.58
C SER A 217 15.89 -20.91 -7.14
N ASP A 218 16.39 -19.67 -6.96
CA ASP A 218 16.54 -19.08 -5.63
C ASP A 218 15.20 -18.92 -4.91
N TYR A 219 14.14 -18.55 -5.62
CA TYR A 219 12.77 -18.44 -5.10
C TYR A 219 12.27 -19.76 -4.53
N VAL A 220 12.43 -20.85 -5.28
CA VAL A 220 12.03 -22.22 -4.84
C VAL A 220 12.86 -22.64 -3.64
N ASP A 221 14.19 -22.48 -3.67
CA ASP A 221 15.07 -22.84 -2.56
C ASP A 221 14.73 -22.06 -1.28
N VAL A 222 14.48 -20.76 -1.39
CA VAL A 222 14.08 -19.90 -0.26
C VAL A 222 12.74 -20.34 0.34
N LEU A 223 11.73 -20.60 -0.48
CA LEU A 223 10.42 -21.00 0.02
C LEU A 223 10.44 -22.39 0.66
N ASN A 224 11.14 -23.37 0.05
CA ASN A 224 11.32 -24.69 0.65
C ASN A 224 12.00 -24.59 2.02
N LYS A 225 13.09 -23.82 2.11
CA LYS A 225 13.77 -23.59 3.39
C LYS A 225 12.86 -22.93 4.42
N TYR A 226 12.03 -21.97 3.99
CA TYR A 226 11.06 -21.31 4.87
C TYR A 226 10.03 -22.30 5.43
N GLN A 227 9.48 -23.16 4.58
CA GLN A 227 8.55 -24.20 5.01
C GLN A 227 9.20 -25.17 6.01
N ASP A 228 10.43 -25.61 5.74
CA ASP A 228 11.17 -26.48 6.65
C ASP A 228 11.41 -25.82 8.02
N LEU A 229 11.82 -24.56 8.04
CA LEU A 229 12.03 -23.80 9.28
C LEU A 229 10.72 -23.63 10.07
N LYS A 230 9.59 -23.39 9.39
CA LYS A 230 8.27 -23.34 10.04
C LYS A 230 7.92 -24.69 10.66
N ARG A 231 8.05 -25.81 9.92
CA ARG A 231 7.76 -27.16 10.43
C ARG A 231 8.63 -27.52 11.63
N GLN A 232 9.96 -27.30 11.55
CA GLN A 232 10.90 -27.60 12.64
C GLN A 232 10.58 -26.83 13.94
N ASN A 233 10.02 -25.64 13.85
CA ASN A 233 9.73 -24.78 14.99
C ASN A 233 8.24 -24.74 15.36
N SER A 234 7.40 -25.57 14.73
CA SER A 234 5.94 -25.57 14.91
C SER A 234 5.31 -24.20 14.69
N TYR A 235 5.77 -23.46 13.67
CA TYR A 235 5.21 -22.18 13.26
C TYR A 235 4.26 -22.33 12.09
N ILE A 236 3.20 -21.50 12.08
CA ILE A 236 2.32 -21.26 10.94
C ILE A 236 2.21 -19.75 10.69
N ASP A 237 2.24 -19.34 9.44
CA ASP A 237 2.00 -17.96 9.05
C ASP A 237 0.55 -17.70 8.60
N PHE A 238 0.26 -16.50 8.13
CA PHE A 238 -1.09 -16.13 7.72
C PHE A 238 -1.57 -16.86 6.46
N ASN A 239 -0.67 -17.28 5.59
CA ASN A 239 -1.02 -18.08 4.42
C ASN A 239 -1.29 -19.53 4.79
N ASP A 240 -0.47 -20.10 5.69
CA ASP A 240 -0.69 -21.45 6.21
C ASP A 240 -2.07 -21.58 6.83
N MET A 241 -2.55 -20.55 7.56
CA MET A 241 -3.90 -20.59 8.15
C MET A 241 -5.01 -20.84 7.12
N LYS A 242 -4.84 -20.35 5.89
CA LYS A 242 -5.79 -20.59 4.79
C LYS A 242 -5.57 -21.94 4.12
N LEU A 243 -4.32 -22.21 3.74
CA LEU A 243 -3.96 -23.40 2.96
C LEU A 243 -4.17 -24.69 3.76
N LEU A 244 -3.65 -24.77 4.99
CA LEU A 244 -3.78 -25.94 5.86
C LEU A 244 -5.22 -26.19 6.30
N LEU A 245 -6.02 -25.11 6.47
CA LEU A 245 -7.45 -25.27 6.76
C LEU A 245 -8.20 -25.82 5.55
N LEU A 246 -7.90 -25.35 4.34
CA LEU A 246 -8.47 -25.90 3.10
C LEU A 246 -8.05 -27.36 2.88
N GLU A 247 -6.80 -27.69 3.13
CA GLU A 247 -6.28 -29.06 3.08
C GLU A 247 -7.00 -29.95 4.08
N SER A 248 -7.11 -29.53 5.34
CA SER A 248 -7.87 -30.26 6.37
C SER A 248 -9.31 -30.50 5.94
N MET A 249 -9.95 -29.55 5.24
CA MET A 249 -11.32 -29.69 4.76
C MET A 249 -11.50 -30.68 3.60
N GLN A 250 -10.43 -31.17 2.99
CA GLN A 250 -10.51 -32.26 2.01
C GLN A 250 -10.89 -33.60 2.68
N THR A 251 -10.62 -33.73 3.98
CA THR A 251 -11.05 -34.86 4.79
C THR A 251 -12.49 -34.60 5.27
N PRO A 252 -13.47 -35.44 4.88
CA PRO A 252 -14.88 -35.23 5.19
C PRO A 252 -15.16 -35.09 6.69
N GLU A 253 -14.46 -35.83 7.54
CA GLU A 253 -14.62 -35.78 8.99
C GLU A 253 -14.23 -34.41 9.57
N TYR A 254 -13.13 -33.81 9.09
CA TYR A 254 -12.73 -32.49 9.53
C TYR A 254 -13.66 -31.42 8.98
N LEU A 255 -14.08 -31.51 7.72
CA LEU A 255 -15.06 -30.57 7.15
C LEU A 255 -16.35 -30.57 7.97
N GLN A 256 -16.94 -31.73 8.22
CA GLN A 256 -18.15 -31.84 9.04
C GLN A 256 -17.94 -31.31 10.46
N TYR A 257 -16.77 -31.56 11.04
CA TYR A 257 -16.45 -31.05 12.37
C TYR A 257 -16.39 -29.52 12.40
N TYR A 258 -15.73 -28.89 11.43
CA TYR A 258 -15.67 -27.43 11.30
C TYR A 258 -17.05 -26.82 11.02
N GLN A 259 -17.83 -27.44 10.14
CA GLN A 259 -19.21 -27.02 9.85
C GLN A 259 -20.08 -27.11 11.12
N ARG A 260 -19.93 -28.14 11.95
CA ARG A 260 -20.64 -28.24 13.23
C ARG A 260 -20.23 -27.13 14.21
N ILE A 261 -18.96 -26.74 14.25
CA ILE A 261 -18.52 -25.57 15.05
C ILE A 261 -19.18 -24.29 14.54
N MET A 262 -19.29 -24.15 13.22
CA MET A 262 -19.83 -22.94 12.58
C MET A 262 -21.36 -22.90 12.60
N SER A 263 -22.06 -24.05 12.65
CA SER A 263 -23.51 -24.11 12.65
C SER A 263 -24.18 -23.51 13.90
N ARG A 264 -23.40 -23.25 14.96
CA ARG A 264 -23.88 -22.46 16.11
C ARG A 264 -24.23 -21.03 15.76
N PHE A 265 -23.67 -20.48 14.67
CA PHE A 265 -23.95 -19.13 14.25
C PHE A 265 -25.15 -19.12 13.29
N LYS A 266 -26.26 -18.54 13.73
CA LYS A 266 -27.46 -18.36 12.92
C LYS A 266 -27.32 -17.22 11.94
N ILE A 267 -26.58 -16.16 12.32
CA ILE A 267 -26.33 -14.99 11.49
C ILE A 267 -24.82 -14.78 11.36
N ALA A 268 -24.36 -14.67 10.14
CA ALA A 268 -22.99 -14.30 9.81
C ALA A 268 -22.94 -13.00 9.03
N VAL A 269 -22.07 -12.09 9.42
CA VAL A 269 -21.87 -10.79 8.75
C VAL A 269 -20.41 -10.64 8.38
N ILE A 270 -20.13 -10.30 7.12
CA ILE A 270 -18.78 -10.00 6.63
C ILE A 270 -18.73 -8.52 6.27
N ASP A 271 -17.93 -7.76 7.02
CA ASP A 271 -17.67 -6.35 6.72
C ASP A 271 -16.48 -6.20 5.75
N GLU A 272 -16.43 -5.09 5.01
CA GLU A 272 -15.43 -4.79 3.97
C GLU A 272 -15.33 -5.89 2.90
N PHE A 273 -16.47 -6.48 2.50
CA PHE A 273 -16.53 -7.65 1.61
C PHE A 273 -15.84 -7.44 0.24
N GLN A 274 -15.63 -6.18 -0.20
CA GLN A 274 -14.88 -5.86 -1.41
C GLN A 274 -13.39 -6.23 -1.34
N ASP A 275 -12.86 -6.52 -0.14
CA ASP A 275 -11.43 -6.83 0.07
C ASP A 275 -11.16 -8.34 0.22
N ILE A 276 -12.18 -9.18 0.08
CA ILE A 276 -12.03 -10.63 0.23
C ILE A 276 -11.17 -11.23 -0.89
N ASP A 277 -10.29 -12.17 -0.54
CA ASP A 277 -9.50 -12.96 -1.49
C ASP A 277 -10.19 -14.28 -1.88
N ASN A 278 -9.65 -14.97 -2.90
CA ASN A 278 -10.22 -16.20 -3.43
C ASN A 278 -10.28 -17.31 -2.35
N LEU A 279 -9.21 -17.49 -1.59
CA LEU A 279 -9.12 -18.55 -0.57
C LEU A 279 -10.05 -18.27 0.61
N GLN A 280 -10.15 -16.99 1.03
CA GLN A 280 -11.06 -16.60 2.10
C GLN A 280 -12.51 -16.90 1.73
N TRP A 281 -12.91 -16.58 0.49
CA TRP A 281 -14.27 -16.93 0.04
C TRP A 281 -14.48 -18.42 -0.06
N GLU A 282 -13.52 -19.16 -0.59
CA GLU A 282 -13.59 -20.62 -0.68
C GLU A 282 -13.76 -21.28 0.69
N ILE A 283 -12.96 -20.87 1.68
CA ILE A 283 -13.06 -21.37 3.05
C ILE A 283 -14.43 -21.04 3.65
N ILE A 284 -14.85 -19.77 3.60
CA ILE A 284 -16.12 -19.36 4.21
C ILE A 284 -17.31 -20.07 3.56
N SER A 285 -17.32 -20.18 2.24
CA SER A 285 -18.42 -20.85 1.52
C SER A 285 -18.53 -22.35 1.85
N LYS A 286 -17.42 -23.02 2.20
CA LYS A 286 -17.41 -24.42 2.64
C LYS A 286 -17.78 -24.58 4.11
N LEU A 287 -17.41 -23.59 4.95
CA LEU A 287 -17.63 -23.62 6.40
C LEU A 287 -19.08 -23.33 6.79
N LEU A 288 -19.75 -22.42 6.08
CA LEU A 288 -21.10 -22.05 6.41
C LEU A 288 -22.08 -23.08 5.86
N SER A 289 -23.02 -23.53 6.68
CA SER A 289 -24.11 -24.41 6.23
C SER A 289 -25.01 -23.66 5.22
N PRO A 290 -25.76 -24.38 4.39
CA PRO A 290 -26.76 -23.76 3.51
C PRO A 290 -27.73 -22.85 4.26
N GLU A 291 -28.10 -23.22 5.49
CA GLU A 291 -28.98 -22.44 6.36
C GLU A 291 -28.27 -21.13 6.81
N THR A 292 -27.01 -21.20 7.24
CA THR A 292 -26.26 -20.00 7.62
C THR A 292 -25.96 -19.12 6.42
N LEU A 293 -25.68 -19.70 5.24
CA LEU A 293 -25.53 -18.95 3.99
C LEU A 293 -26.81 -18.22 3.59
N ALA A 294 -27.99 -18.81 3.89
CA ALA A 294 -29.27 -18.15 3.68
C ALA A 294 -29.44 -16.86 4.53
N HIS A 295 -28.70 -16.75 5.62
CA HIS A 295 -28.71 -15.60 6.52
C HIS A 295 -27.41 -14.79 6.48
N LEU A 296 -26.59 -15.00 5.44
CA LEU A 296 -25.32 -14.29 5.28
C LEU A 296 -25.56 -12.83 4.87
N ILE A 297 -25.01 -11.93 5.64
CA ILE A 297 -24.99 -10.50 5.35
C ILE A 297 -23.60 -10.11 4.92
N VAL A 298 -23.45 -9.50 3.76
CA VAL A 298 -22.18 -8.95 3.30
C VAL A 298 -22.32 -7.43 3.16
N ILE A 299 -21.37 -6.70 3.75
CA ILE A 299 -21.35 -5.25 3.73
C ILE A 299 -20.05 -4.80 3.07
N GLY A 300 -20.13 -3.90 2.08
CA GLY A 300 -18.93 -3.44 1.40
C GLY A 300 -19.16 -2.20 0.55
N ASP A 301 -18.06 -1.64 0.10
CA ASP A 301 -17.97 -0.51 -0.82
C ASP A 301 -17.00 -0.85 -1.94
N ASP A 302 -17.52 -1.25 -3.09
CA ASP A 302 -16.68 -1.57 -4.26
C ASP A 302 -15.83 -0.40 -4.73
N ASP A 303 -16.29 0.84 -4.51
CA ASP A 303 -15.50 2.06 -4.77
C ASP A 303 -14.31 2.24 -3.78
N GLN A 304 -14.19 1.42 -2.74
CA GLN A 304 -13.06 1.36 -1.81
C GLN A 304 -12.23 0.08 -1.92
N SER A 305 -12.40 -0.72 -2.98
CA SER A 305 -11.54 -1.88 -3.27
C SER A 305 -10.17 -1.39 -3.78
N ILE A 306 -9.15 -1.44 -2.92
CA ILE A 306 -7.80 -0.91 -3.16
C ILE A 306 -6.67 -1.88 -2.77
N TYR A 307 -6.97 -3.17 -2.62
CA TYR A 307 -6.00 -4.19 -2.21
C TYR A 307 -5.84 -5.33 -3.24
N SER A 308 -6.07 -5.05 -4.54
CA SER A 308 -5.90 -6.06 -5.58
C SER A 308 -4.45 -6.59 -5.64
N PHE A 309 -3.47 -5.74 -5.33
CA PHE A 309 -2.07 -6.13 -5.21
C PHE A 309 -1.80 -7.14 -4.09
N ARG A 310 -2.73 -7.31 -3.13
CA ARG A 310 -2.70 -8.34 -2.10
C ARG A 310 -3.57 -9.54 -2.43
N GLY A 311 -4.10 -9.61 -3.65
CA GLY A 311 -4.97 -10.69 -4.10
C GLY A 311 -6.45 -10.50 -3.79
N SER A 312 -6.87 -9.36 -3.19
CA SER A 312 -8.31 -9.09 -3.04
C SER A 312 -8.98 -8.97 -4.41
N ASN A 313 -10.21 -9.44 -4.49
CA ASN A 313 -10.88 -9.51 -5.76
C ASN A 313 -12.30 -8.92 -5.69
N PRO A 314 -12.51 -7.72 -6.25
CA PRO A 314 -13.81 -7.06 -6.21
C PRO A 314 -14.90 -7.85 -6.96
N LYS A 315 -14.53 -8.87 -7.76
CA LYS A 315 -15.52 -9.72 -8.44
C LYS A 315 -16.56 -10.33 -7.49
N TYR A 316 -16.19 -10.58 -6.24
CA TYR A 316 -17.11 -11.18 -5.27
C TYR A 316 -18.26 -10.24 -4.92
N ILE A 317 -17.98 -8.98 -4.58
CA ILE A 317 -19.04 -8.00 -4.32
C ILE A 317 -19.81 -7.63 -5.60
N LEU A 318 -19.11 -7.51 -6.74
CA LEU A 318 -19.70 -7.16 -8.03
C LEU A 318 -20.67 -8.25 -8.53
N ASN A 319 -20.30 -9.50 -8.34
CA ASN A 319 -21.07 -10.67 -8.81
C ASN A 319 -21.82 -11.40 -7.67
N TYR A 320 -22.17 -10.70 -6.58
CA TYR A 320 -22.78 -11.31 -5.40
C TYR A 320 -24.02 -12.16 -5.70
N LYS A 321 -24.82 -11.82 -6.72
CA LYS A 321 -26.00 -12.61 -7.13
C LYS A 321 -25.64 -13.98 -7.70
N ARG A 322 -24.43 -14.16 -8.26
CA ARG A 322 -23.95 -15.47 -8.70
C ARG A 322 -23.48 -16.32 -7.52
N LEU A 323 -22.96 -15.66 -6.49
CA LEU A 323 -22.48 -16.32 -5.26
C LEU A 323 -23.63 -16.67 -4.33
N LEU A 324 -24.63 -15.79 -4.25
CA LEU A 324 -25.80 -15.87 -3.39
C LEU A 324 -27.06 -15.59 -4.22
N PRO A 325 -27.59 -16.60 -4.95
CA PRO A 325 -28.60 -16.38 -5.99
C PRO A 325 -29.88 -15.68 -5.51
N ASN A 326 -30.27 -15.88 -4.26
CA ASN A 326 -31.48 -15.29 -3.68
C ASN A 326 -31.20 -14.01 -2.88
N ALA A 327 -29.98 -13.46 -2.96
CA ALA A 327 -29.58 -12.31 -2.15
C ALA A 327 -30.38 -11.06 -2.51
N GLN A 328 -30.82 -10.37 -1.47
CA GLN A 328 -31.34 -9.01 -1.56
C GLN A 328 -30.18 -8.01 -1.65
N LYS A 329 -30.45 -6.84 -2.24
CA LYS A 329 -29.47 -5.74 -2.30
C LYS A 329 -30.11 -4.48 -1.76
N HIS A 330 -29.45 -3.86 -0.80
CA HIS A 330 -29.75 -2.51 -0.35
C HIS A 330 -28.54 -1.60 -0.55
N ASN A 331 -28.79 -0.33 -0.85
CA ASN A 331 -27.75 0.67 -0.97
C ASN A 331 -27.71 1.54 0.30
N LEU A 332 -26.51 1.95 0.70
CA LEU A 332 -26.26 3.03 1.66
C LEU A 332 -25.51 4.15 0.92
N SER A 333 -26.27 5.06 0.33
CA SER A 333 -25.76 6.09 -0.58
C SER A 333 -25.44 7.41 0.11
N THR A 334 -25.89 7.59 1.35
CA THR A 334 -25.71 8.84 2.11
C THR A 334 -24.41 8.83 2.90
N ASN A 335 -23.52 9.77 2.59
CA ASN A 335 -22.26 9.99 3.30
C ASN A 335 -22.45 10.98 4.46
N TYR A 336 -22.24 10.52 5.70
CA TYR A 336 -22.33 11.32 6.93
C TYR A 336 -21.00 11.92 7.38
N ARG A 337 -19.89 11.52 6.75
CA ARG A 337 -18.53 11.91 7.12
C ARG A 337 -18.11 13.20 6.43
N THR A 338 -18.13 13.19 5.12
CA THR A 338 -17.52 14.19 4.24
C THR A 338 -18.50 15.30 3.89
N GLY A 339 -18.09 16.56 4.04
CA GLY A 339 -18.92 17.70 3.64
C GLY A 339 -19.21 17.71 2.14
N GLU A 340 -20.39 18.22 1.76
CA GLU A 340 -20.89 18.19 0.38
C GLU A 340 -19.90 18.80 -0.63
N LYS A 341 -19.29 19.95 -0.31
CA LYS A 341 -18.34 20.65 -1.21
C LYS A 341 -17.11 19.79 -1.53
N ILE A 342 -16.69 18.94 -0.62
CA ILE A 342 -15.58 18.00 -0.84
C ILE A 342 -16.09 16.82 -1.68
N LEU A 343 -17.24 16.23 -1.30
CA LEU A 343 -17.80 15.07 -1.97
C LEU A 343 -18.09 15.33 -3.45
N GLN A 344 -18.65 16.51 -3.78
CA GLN A 344 -18.91 16.94 -5.15
C GLN A 344 -17.64 17.01 -6.04
N LYS A 345 -16.43 17.06 -5.44
CA LYS A 345 -15.17 17.04 -6.18
C LYS A 345 -14.78 15.64 -6.63
N VAL A 346 -15.10 14.62 -5.85
CA VAL A 346 -14.65 13.25 -6.10
C VAL A 346 -15.70 12.38 -6.81
N ILE A 347 -16.99 12.74 -6.77
CA ILE A 347 -18.05 11.98 -7.46
C ILE A 347 -17.77 11.81 -8.97
N PRO A 348 -17.37 12.85 -9.73
CA PRO A 348 -17.08 12.69 -11.15
C PRO A 348 -15.90 11.75 -11.43
N LEU A 349 -14.89 11.73 -10.55
CA LEU A 349 -13.76 10.82 -10.66
C LEU A 349 -14.21 9.36 -10.58
N ILE A 350 -14.94 9.00 -9.50
CA ILE A 350 -15.29 7.59 -9.27
C ILE A 350 -16.34 7.07 -10.26
N LYS A 351 -17.18 7.96 -10.79
CA LYS A 351 -18.17 7.62 -11.82
C LYS A 351 -17.54 7.25 -13.17
N LYS A 352 -16.25 7.52 -13.38
CA LYS A 352 -15.53 7.09 -14.58
C LYS A 352 -15.08 5.64 -14.54
N ASN A 353 -15.18 4.97 -13.39
CA ASN A 353 -14.95 3.55 -13.30
C ASN A 353 -16.16 2.81 -13.91
N HIS A 354 -15.87 1.84 -14.78
CA HIS A 354 -16.89 1.03 -15.46
C HIS A 354 -17.29 -0.18 -14.61
N VAL A 355 -16.31 -0.80 -13.94
CA VAL A 355 -16.52 -1.99 -13.12
C VAL A 355 -16.86 -1.57 -11.69
N ARG A 356 -18.15 -1.23 -11.47
CA ARG A 356 -18.68 -0.80 -10.17
C ARG A 356 -20.17 -1.07 -10.01
N LEU A 357 -20.62 -1.16 -8.75
CA LEU A 357 -22.05 -1.20 -8.43
C LEU A 357 -22.62 0.22 -8.44
N GLU A 358 -23.74 0.38 -9.13
CA GLU A 358 -24.39 1.69 -9.22
C GLU A 358 -24.94 2.13 -7.86
N LYS A 359 -24.58 3.36 -7.47
CA LYS A 359 -25.06 4.03 -6.26
C LYS A 359 -25.00 5.55 -6.42
N ASN A 360 -25.97 6.26 -5.85
CA ASN A 360 -26.03 7.71 -5.85
C ASN A 360 -25.43 8.25 -4.56
N LEU A 361 -24.20 8.78 -4.62
CA LEU A 361 -23.56 9.38 -3.46
C LEU A 361 -24.23 10.71 -3.10
N LEU A 362 -24.74 10.80 -1.88
CA LEU A 362 -25.36 11.99 -1.31
C LEU A 362 -24.60 12.41 -0.05
N ALA A 363 -24.45 13.72 0.17
CA ALA A 363 -23.90 14.24 1.41
C ALA A 363 -25.00 14.53 2.42
N ALA A 364 -24.88 13.98 3.64
CA ALA A 364 -25.74 14.36 4.76
C ALA A 364 -25.46 15.78 5.25
N LYS A 365 -24.19 16.20 5.20
CA LYS A 365 -23.70 17.53 5.65
C LYS A 365 -23.76 18.52 4.48
N LYS A 366 -24.94 19.00 4.12
CA LYS A 366 -25.14 19.97 3.03
C LYS A 366 -24.38 21.27 3.31
N ASP A 367 -23.85 21.88 2.26
CA ASP A 367 -23.08 23.15 2.26
C ASP A 367 -21.87 23.21 3.21
N LYS A 368 -21.45 22.06 3.74
CA LYS A 368 -20.28 21.94 4.60
C LYS A 368 -19.07 21.39 3.87
N GLY A 369 -17.91 21.70 4.42
CA GLY A 369 -16.63 21.29 3.88
C GLY A 369 -15.94 22.38 3.07
N LYS A 370 -14.62 22.39 3.13
CA LYS A 370 -13.75 23.34 2.46
C LYS A 370 -12.77 22.56 1.58
N PHE A 371 -12.72 22.92 0.31
CA PHE A 371 -11.80 22.36 -0.66
C PHE A 371 -10.81 23.44 -1.08
N ILE A 372 -9.52 23.22 -0.85
CA ILE A 372 -8.44 24.15 -1.15
C ILE A 372 -7.48 23.54 -2.16
N LEU A 373 -7.28 24.23 -3.25
CA LEU A 373 -6.38 23.84 -4.32
C LEU A 373 -5.15 24.73 -4.34
N TYR A 374 -3.97 24.12 -4.19
CA TYR A 374 -2.68 24.78 -4.28
C TYR A 374 -2.02 24.45 -5.62
N SER A 375 -2.09 25.36 -6.55
CA SER A 375 -1.44 25.21 -7.86
C SER A 375 -0.03 25.80 -7.82
N THR A 376 0.95 25.04 -8.30
CA THR A 376 2.34 25.47 -8.49
C THR A 376 2.79 25.25 -9.91
N LYS A 377 3.78 26.04 -10.36
CA LYS A 377 4.45 25.87 -11.65
C LYS A 377 5.71 25.01 -11.56
N LYS A 378 6.13 24.66 -10.34
CA LYS A 378 7.32 23.88 -10.07
C LYS A 378 6.93 22.45 -9.79
N SER A 379 7.54 21.52 -10.51
CA SER A 379 7.50 20.09 -10.22
C SER A 379 8.36 19.75 -9.01
N GLY A 380 8.13 18.58 -8.43
CA GLY A 380 8.91 18.03 -7.34
C GLY A 380 8.61 18.64 -5.96
N PHE A 381 9.43 18.26 -4.99
CA PHE A 381 9.32 18.77 -3.62
C PHE A 381 9.71 20.25 -3.55
N SER A 382 8.96 21.03 -2.77
CA SER A 382 9.29 22.41 -2.43
C SER A 382 8.75 22.75 -1.05
N GLY A 383 9.65 22.90 -0.09
CA GLY A 383 9.32 23.26 1.30
C GLY A 383 8.64 24.64 1.42
N ASP A 384 8.90 25.54 0.48
CA ASP A 384 8.28 26.89 0.46
C ASP A 384 6.91 26.92 -0.25
N SER A 385 6.19 25.79 -0.29
CA SER A 385 4.86 25.76 -0.90
C SER A 385 3.80 26.42 0.00
N LYS A 386 2.82 27.11 -0.63
CA LYS A 386 1.69 27.71 0.09
C LYS A 386 0.91 26.68 0.93
N MET A 387 0.84 25.45 0.44
CA MET A 387 0.15 24.36 1.15
C MET A 387 0.89 23.98 2.44
N LEU A 388 2.21 23.86 2.40
CA LEU A 388 3.01 23.50 3.58
C LEU A 388 3.01 24.63 4.62
N ARG A 389 3.07 25.89 4.19
CA ARG A 389 2.88 27.04 5.10
C ARG A 389 1.50 27.04 5.78
N HIS A 390 0.45 26.65 5.05
CA HIS A 390 -0.89 26.49 5.63
C HIS A 390 -0.93 25.33 6.64
N LEU A 391 -0.32 24.20 6.31
CA LEU A 391 -0.19 23.05 7.22
C LEU A 391 0.50 23.43 8.55
N VAL A 392 1.67 24.06 8.47
CA VAL A 392 2.42 24.50 9.66
C VAL A 392 1.59 25.48 10.50
N LYS A 393 0.86 26.42 9.84
CA LYS A 393 -0.04 27.33 10.54
C LYS A 393 -1.16 26.59 11.27
N GLN A 394 -1.74 25.55 10.69
CA GLN A 394 -2.80 24.76 11.35
C GLN A 394 -2.24 23.92 12.50
N ILE A 395 -1.05 23.32 12.35
CA ILE A 395 -0.40 22.55 13.42
C ILE A 395 -0.12 23.42 14.66
N ASN A 396 0.24 24.68 14.44
CA ASN A 396 0.56 25.64 15.49
C ASN A 396 -0.67 26.39 16.02
N ASP A 397 -1.89 26.13 15.51
CA ASP A 397 -3.12 26.72 16.02
C ASP A 397 -3.60 25.96 17.26
N PRO A 398 -3.60 26.56 18.46
CA PRO A 398 -3.98 25.89 19.69
C PRO A 398 -5.46 25.44 19.73
N LYS A 399 -6.28 25.93 18.78
CA LYS A 399 -7.70 25.52 18.64
C LYS A 399 -7.87 24.24 17.86
N ILE A 400 -6.82 23.76 17.20
CA ILE A 400 -6.85 22.57 16.35
C ILE A 400 -6.12 21.43 17.07
N ASN A 401 -6.81 20.31 17.25
CA ASN A 401 -6.17 19.11 17.74
C ASN A 401 -5.36 18.48 16.61
N ASN A 402 -4.06 18.28 16.81
CA ASN A 402 -3.17 17.72 15.81
C ASN A 402 -3.54 16.31 15.37
N ASN A 403 -4.23 15.52 16.21
CA ASN A 403 -4.79 14.22 15.83
C ASN A 403 -5.89 14.33 14.76
N ASP A 404 -6.48 15.50 14.58
CA ASP A 404 -7.48 15.76 13.55
C ASP A 404 -6.84 16.10 12.17
N ILE A 405 -5.51 16.24 12.12
CA ILE A 405 -4.76 16.56 10.89
C ILE A 405 -4.11 15.29 10.34
N ALA A 406 -4.34 15.02 9.07
CA ALA A 406 -3.63 13.94 8.35
C ALA A 406 -2.99 14.44 7.07
N ILE A 407 -1.76 14.00 6.85
CA ILE A 407 -1.06 14.12 5.58
C ILE A 407 -1.12 12.75 4.91
N LEU A 408 -1.72 12.70 3.74
CA LEU A 408 -1.87 11.48 2.97
C LEU A 408 -1.04 11.56 1.70
N VAL A 409 -0.22 10.54 1.46
CA VAL A 409 0.64 10.43 0.28
C VAL A 409 0.35 9.15 -0.48
N ARG A 410 0.64 9.15 -1.78
CA ARG A 410 0.55 7.92 -2.58
C ARG A 410 1.74 7.01 -2.31
N TYR A 411 2.95 7.56 -2.23
CA TYR A 411 4.21 6.82 -2.15
C TYR A 411 5.02 7.21 -0.91
N ASN A 412 5.81 6.25 -0.43
CA ASN A 412 6.67 6.46 0.73
C ASN A 412 7.81 7.46 0.45
N SER A 413 8.30 7.55 -0.79
CA SER A 413 9.33 8.53 -1.18
C SER A 413 8.88 9.97 -0.94
N SER A 414 7.67 10.32 -1.35
CA SER A 414 7.09 11.65 -1.07
C SER A 414 6.93 11.92 0.43
N ARG A 415 6.72 10.86 1.23
CA ARG A 415 6.60 10.97 2.69
C ARG A 415 7.92 11.29 3.35
N MET A 416 9.02 10.68 2.88
CA MET A 416 10.35 10.87 3.46
C MET A 416 10.80 12.33 3.43
N LEU A 417 10.74 12.97 2.26
CA LEU A 417 11.15 14.36 2.09
C LEU A 417 10.31 15.32 2.95
N LEU A 418 9.00 15.08 2.99
CA LEU A 418 8.12 15.93 3.78
C LEU A 418 8.27 15.71 5.29
N ALA A 419 8.51 14.48 5.72
CA ALA A 419 8.74 14.17 7.14
C ALA A 419 10.05 14.80 7.65
N ASP A 420 11.10 14.75 6.84
CA ASP A 420 12.38 15.38 7.15
C ASP A 420 12.26 16.90 7.17
N TRP A 421 11.57 17.49 6.20
CA TRP A 421 11.31 18.93 6.17
C TRP A 421 10.50 19.41 7.39
N LEU A 422 9.49 18.64 7.82
CA LEU A 422 8.73 18.94 9.03
C LEU A 422 9.60 18.82 10.29
N ALA A 423 10.48 17.81 10.36
CA ALA A 423 11.42 17.64 11.46
C ALA A 423 12.37 18.84 11.61
N ASN A 424 12.80 19.44 10.47
CA ASN A 424 13.57 20.69 10.46
C ASN A 424 12.77 21.91 10.99
N GLN A 425 11.45 21.81 11.11
CA GLN A 425 10.58 22.81 11.76
C GLN A 425 10.16 22.37 13.18
N GLU A 426 10.87 21.41 13.77
CA GLU A 426 10.57 20.79 15.08
C GLU A 426 9.18 20.12 15.13
N ILE A 427 8.58 19.85 13.96
CA ILE A 427 7.29 19.17 13.82
C ILE A 427 7.53 17.71 13.49
N TYR A 428 7.30 16.84 14.45
CA TYR A 428 7.50 15.41 14.28
C TYR A 428 6.14 14.71 14.08
N ALA A 429 5.92 14.26 12.86
CA ALA A 429 4.73 13.50 12.49
C ALA A 429 4.78 12.06 13.02
N ASP A 430 3.61 11.44 13.21
CA ASP A 430 3.51 10.01 13.53
C ASP A 430 3.83 9.18 12.27
N ILE A 431 5.02 8.59 12.24
CA ILE A 431 5.54 7.80 11.12
C ILE A 431 5.53 6.33 11.52
N ASN A 432 4.67 5.54 10.89
CA ASN A 432 4.47 4.12 11.25
C ASN A 432 5.50 3.15 10.62
N ASN A 433 6.48 3.62 9.85
CA ASN A 433 7.41 2.75 9.13
C ASN A 433 8.79 3.37 8.98
N ALA A 434 9.84 2.61 9.31
CA ALA A 434 11.24 3.01 9.16
C ALA A 434 11.63 3.40 7.72
N SER A 435 10.96 2.83 6.72
CA SER A 435 11.15 3.21 5.31
C SER A 435 10.70 4.65 4.99
N ALA A 436 10.03 5.31 5.90
CA ALA A 436 9.61 6.70 5.76
C ALA A 436 10.63 7.71 6.28
N ILE A 437 11.76 7.26 6.80
CA ILE A 437 12.86 8.11 7.25
C ILE A 437 13.78 8.35 6.07
N LEU A 438 14.07 9.62 5.76
CA LEU A 438 14.86 10.01 4.57
C LEU A 438 16.26 9.40 4.60
N GLN A 439 16.90 9.32 5.76
CA GLN A 439 18.21 8.72 5.95
C GLN A 439 18.26 7.22 5.59
N ASN A 440 17.12 6.56 5.47
CA ASN A 440 17.01 5.17 4.99
C ASN A 440 16.79 5.09 3.48
N ASN A 441 16.51 6.21 2.79
CA ASN A 441 16.41 6.23 1.34
C ASN A 441 17.75 5.93 0.69
N ILE A 442 17.76 5.07 -0.33
CA ILE A 442 19.01 4.62 -0.95
C ILE A 442 19.79 5.76 -1.62
N VAL A 443 19.10 6.70 -2.28
CA VAL A 443 19.76 7.84 -2.95
C VAL A 443 20.43 8.76 -1.92
N TYR A 444 19.66 9.15 -0.90
CA TYR A 444 20.13 10.01 0.17
C TYR A 444 21.33 9.37 0.91
N ARG A 445 21.15 8.10 1.31
CA ARG A 445 22.16 7.34 2.05
C ARG A 445 23.47 7.17 1.27
N ILE A 446 23.40 6.80 -0.01
CA ILE A 446 24.62 6.62 -0.81
C ILE A 446 25.40 7.93 -0.90
N ILE A 447 24.74 9.04 -1.17
CA ILE A 447 25.38 10.36 -1.30
C ILE A 447 26.00 10.79 0.04
N THR A 448 25.22 10.72 1.13
CA THR A 448 25.69 11.16 2.45
C THR A 448 26.79 10.27 3.02
N GLU A 449 26.74 8.95 2.83
CA GLU A 449 27.82 8.04 3.25
C GLU A 449 29.10 8.27 2.46
N LEU A 450 29.03 8.55 1.16
CA LEU A 450 30.21 8.93 0.38
C LEU A 450 30.78 10.27 0.83
N MET A 451 29.94 11.23 1.17
CA MET A 451 30.38 12.49 1.77
C MET A 451 31.08 12.26 3.12
N LYS A 452 30.50 11.45 4.01
CA LYS A 452 31.13 11.07 5.30
C LYS A 452 32.47 10.37 5.09
N ALA A 453 32.52 9.41 4.15
CA ALA A 453 33.76 8.69 3.84
C ALA A 453 34.90 9.63 3.43
N MET A 454 34.64 10.58 2.53
CA MET A 454 35.62 11.54 2.03
C MET A 454 36.00 12.60 3.06
N TRP A 455 35.06 13.09 3.86
CA TRP A 455 35.31 14.12 4.86
C TRP A 455 35.98 13.58 6.11
N GLN A 456 35.45 12.47 6.66
CA GLN A 456 35.93 11.88 7.92
C GLN A 456 37.10 10.89 7.75
N ASP A 457 37.49 10.62 6.49
CA ASP A 457 38.52 9.60 6.15
C ASP A 457 38.20 8.21 6.73
N LYS A 458 36.91 7.80 6.67
CA LYS A 458 36.45 6.51 7.20
C LYS A 458 36.11 5.52 6.09
N TYR A 459 36.88 4.43 6.03
CA TYR A 459 36.67 3.36 5.04
C TYR A 459 35.30 2.67 5.14
N LYS A 460 34.79 2.47 6.33
CA LYS A 460 33.46 1.82 6.56
C LYS A 460 32.33 2.42 5.71
N TYR A 461 32.25 3.72 5.66
CA TYR A 461 31.17 4.38 4.84
C TYR A 461 31.41 4.22 3.35
N PHE A 462 32.67 4.19 2.92
CA PHE A 462 33.03 3.95 1.53
C PHE A 462 32.74 2.50 1.11
N SER A 463 33.15 1.49 1.91
CA SER A 463 33.00 0.08 1.61
C SER A 463 31.54 -0.33 1.40
N ASN A 464 30.63 0.25 2.17
CA ASN A 464 29.18 0.03 2.03
C ASN A 464 28.65 0.43 0.65
N GLN A 465 29.29 1.36 -0.04
CA GLN A 465 28.82 1.91 -1.32
C GLN A 465 29.73 1.57 -2.51
N ALA A 466 30.91 1.04 -2.26
CA ALA A 466 31.95 0.81 -3.28
C ALA A 466 31.42 0.02 -4.50
N ASN A 467 30.73 -1.08 -4.28
CA ASN A 467 30.18 -1.92 -5.35
C ASN A 467 29.14 -1.18 -6.19
N ARG A 468 28.30 -0.33 -5.56
CA ARG A 468 27.23 0.42 -6.22
C ARG A 468 27.74 1.52 -7.13
N ILE A 469 28.86 2.14 -6.77
CA ILE A 469 29.53 3.18 -7.60
C ILE A 469 30.46 2.58 -8.67
N GLY A 470 30.46 1.25 -8.82
CA GLY A 470 31.29 0.55 -9.79
C GLY A 470 32.76 0.44 -9.41
N PHE A 471 33.08 0.72 -8.15
CA PHE A 471 34.41 0.52 -7.59
C PHE A 471 34.57 -0.99 -7.35
N ARG A 472 35.36 -1.67 -8.18
CA ARG A 472 35.69 -3.07 -7.94
C ARG A 472 36.71 -3.13 -6.81
N SER A 473 36.20 -3.54 -5.66
CA SER A 473 37.03 -3.78 -4.50
C SER A 473 38.20 -4.70 -4.84
N TYR A 474 39.36 -4.39 -4.35
CA TYR A 474 40.52 -5.26 -4.18
C TYR A 474 40.15 -6.66 -3.59
N LYS A 475 38.94 -6.78 -3.01
CA LYS A 475 38.34 -8.03 -2.46
C LYS A 475 38.35 -9.21 -3.45
N ASN A 476 38.19 -9.00 -4.74
CA ASN A 476 38.09 -10.11 -5.71
C ASN A 476 39.41 -10.82 -5.97
N HIS A 477 40.53 -10.35 -5.40
CA HIS A 477 41.82 -11.03 -5.50
C HIS A 477 42.39 -11.51 -4.16
N THR A 478 41.64 -11.30 -3.05
CA THR A 478 42.06 -11.70 -1.71
C THR A 478 41.02 -12.53 -0.98
N GLU A 479 40.41 -13.51 -1.65
CA GLU A 479 39.51 -14.51 -1.04
C GLU A 479 40.12 -15.25 0.19
N LYS A 480 41.38 -15.04 0.49
CA LYS A 480 42.05 -15.58 1.68
C LYS A 480 42.13 -14.62 2.88
N VAL A 481 41.55 -13.41 2.84
CA VAL A 481 41.70 -12.39 3.91
C VAL A 481 40.33 -11.87 4.40
N GLU A 482 39.24 -12.63 4.22
CA GLU A 482 37.85 -12.17 4.48
C GLU A 482 37.46 -12.00 5.95
N SER A 483 38.23 -12.49 6.91
CA SER A 483 37.89 -12.36 8.34
C SER A 483 38.54 -11.20 9.09
N SER A 484 39.35 -10.38 8.41
CA SER A 484 40.09 -9.28 9.07
C SER A 484 40.12 -7.95 8.32
N ALA A 485 39.34 -7.79 7.24
CA ALA A 485 39.43 -6.60 6.38
C ALA A 485 38.86 -5.33 7.03
N ASP A 486 37.85 -5.46 7.89
CA ASP A 486 37.22 -4.32 8.57
C ASP A 486 38.14 -3.71 9.64
N ASP A 487 39.02 -4.51 10.25
CA ASP A 487 40.04 -4.01 11.22
C ASP A 487 41.31 -3.46 10.55
N LYS A 488 41.59 -3.87 9.31
CA LYS A 488 42.82 -3.48 8.63
C LYS A 488 42.81 -2.07 8.04
N PHE A 489 41.62 -1.62 7.58
CA PHE A 489 41.45 -0.29 6.99
C PHE A 489 40.41 0.53 7.75
N ASN A 490 40.81 1.21 8.82
CA ASN A 490 39.94 2.17 9.50
C ASN A 490 39.83 3.51 8.74
N LYS A 491 40.77 3.78 7.80
CA LYS A 491 40.83 5.03 7.01
C LYS A 491 40.74 4.77 5.52
N LEU A 492 39.96 5.60 4.81
CA LEU A 492 39.85 5.58 3.37
C LEU A 492 41.19 5.90 2.68
N SER A 493 41.98 6.83 3.24
CA SER A 493 43.32 7.16 2.76
C SER A 493 44.27 5.95 2.73
N LYS A 494 44.24 5.12 3.77
CA LYS A 494 45.06 3.89 3.84
C LYS A 494 44.64 2.87 2.78
N TYR A 495 43.35 2.73 2.58
CA TYR A 495 42.79 1.83 1.56
C TYR A 495 43.18 2.29 0.13
N LEU A 496 43.02 3.58 -0.17
CA LEU A 496 43.37 4.14 -1.48
C LEU A 496 44.88 3.98 -1.77
N LYS A 497 45.72 4.16 -0.76
CA LYS A 497 47.18 3.94 -0.88
C LYS A 497 47.52 2.46 -1.16
N ALA A 498 46.89 1.53 -0.42
CA ALA A 498 47.08 0.09 -0.67
C ALA A 498 46.62 -0.35 -2.05
N ALA A 499 45.54 0.25 -2.57
CA ALA A 499 45.09 0.04 -3.95
C ALA A 499 46.10 0.57 -4.98
N ASP A 500 46.75 1.71 -4.71
CA ASP A 500 47.85 2.25 -5.53
C ASP A 500 49.03 1.30 -5.61
N ASP A 501 49.52 0.86 -4.45
CA ASP A 501 50.66 -0.03 -4.32
C ASP A 501 50.44 -1.36 -5.05
N TYR A 502 49.21 -1.89 -4.96
CA TYR A 502 48.83 -3.10 -5.68
C TYR A 502 48.78 -2.90 -7.21
N ASN A 503 48.17 -1.82 -7.69
CA ASN A 503 48.10 -1.53 -9.10
C ASN A 503 49.50 -1.32 -9.69
N ALA A 504 50.37 -0.70 -8.97
CA ALA A 504 51.80 -0.54 -9.34
C ALA A 504 52.52 -1.89 -9.42
N SER A 505 52.28 -2.79 -8.46
CA SER A 505 52.94 -4.11 -8.40
C SER A 505 52.44 -5.10 -9.45
N THR A 506 51.17 -4.98 -9.87
CA THR A 506 50.51 -5.91 -10.83
C THR A 506 50.48 -5.35 -12.24
N ASN A 507 50.94 -4.13 -12.49
CA ASN A 507 50.84 -3.41 -13.75
C ASN A 507 49.39 -3.35 -14.29
N THR A 508 48.42 -3.34 -13.39
CA THR A 508 46.98 -3.33 -13.70
C THR A 508 46.55 -1.88 -13.90
N PRO A 509 46.08 -1.47 -15.09
CA PRO A 509 45.66 -0.08 -15.29
C PRO A 509 44.47 0.27 -14.39
N TYR A 510 44.55 1.42 -13.74
CA TYR A 510 43.42 2.01 -13.01
C TYR A 510 42.18 2.07 -13.90
N LYS A 511 41.09 1.56 -13.45
CA LYS A 511 39.79 1.88 -14.08
C LYS A 511 39.48 3.35 -13.79
N ARG A 512 39.02 4.09 -14.80
CA ARG A 512 38.68 5.54 -14.70
C ARG A 512 37.89 5.95 -13.44
N HIS A 513 37.21 5.00 -12.78
CA HIS A 513 36.43 5.24 -11.58
C HIS A 513 37.26 5.34 -10.31
N ASP A 514 38.31 4.54 -10.20
CA ASP A 514 39.17 4.46 -9.02
C ASP A 514 40.00 5.74 -8.89
N GLU A 515 40.45 6.26 -10.02
CA GLU A 515 41.15 7.55 -10.06
C GLU A 515 40.26 8.71 -9.63
N ARG A 516 38.98 8.71 -10.00
CA ARG A 516 38.03 9.77 -9.61
C ARG A 516 37.87 9.84 -8.09
N VAL A 517 37.64 8.70 -7.43
CA VAL A 517 37.51 8.68 -5.96
C VAL A 517 38.72 9.28 -5.31
N LYS A 518 39.93 8.92 -5.77
CA LYS A 518 41.21 9.43 -5.25
C LYS A 518 41.36 10.94 -5.49
N VAL A 519 41.08 11.40 -6.70
CA VAL A 519 41.15 12.82 -7.04
C VAL A 519 40.22 13.65 -6.17
N TYR A 520 38.95 13.20 -6.01
CA TYR A 520 37.99 13.90 -5.15
C TYR A 520 38.41 13.85 -3.68
N PHE A 521 38.80 12.70 -3.17
CA PHE A 521 39.27 12.55 -1.80
C PHE A 521 40.42 13.50 -1.50
N ASN A 522 41.47 13.51 -2.34
CA ASN A 522 42.64 14.37 -2.16
C ASN A 522 42.26 15.87 -2.24
N SER A 523 41.35 16.23 -3.11
CA SER A 523 40.82 17.61 -3.20
C SER A 523 40.14 18.03 -1.90
N ILE A 524 39.27 17.18 -1.35
CA ILE A 524 38.57 17.47 -0.09
C ILE A 524 39.53 17.56 1.09
N GLN A 525 40.52 16.67 1.18
CA GLN A 525 41.53 16.74 2.24
C GLN A 525 42.39 18.03 2.17
N ARG A 526 42.76 18.49 0.97
CA ARG A 526 43.43 19.78 0.78
C ARG A 526 42.56 20.97 1.23
N PHE A 527 41.26 20.95 0.95
CA PHE A 527 40.34 21.98 1.46
C PHE A 527 40.28 21.96 3.00
N LYS A 528 40.19 20.76 3.59
CA LYS A 528 40.16 20.59 5.04
C LYS A 528 41.39 21.23 5.71
N THR A 529 42.58 20.97 5.17
CA THR A 529 43.85 21.57 5.65
C THR A 529 43.80 23.10 5.49
N LYS A 530 43.36 23.62 4.33
CA LYS A 530 43.27 25.07 4.12
C LYS A 530 42.34 25.77 5.10
N ILE A 531 41.19 25.12 5.45
CA ILE A 531 40.28 25.67 6.45
C ILE A 531 40.94 25.72 7.83
N SER A 532 41.63 24.64 8.24
CA SER A 532 42.31 24.58 9.55
C SER A 532 43.49 25.53 9.69
N GLU A 533 44.12 25.96 8.59
CA GLU A 533 45.27 26.90 8.55
C GLU A 533 44.80 28.37 8.36
N THR A 534 43.49 28.66 8.31
CA THR A 534 42.99 30.00 8.05
C THR A 534 42.55 30.66 9.36
N ASP A 535 43.27 31.70 9.79
CA ASP A 535 42.94 32.45 11.00
C ASP A 535 41.77 33.46 10.82
N ASP A 536 41.45 33.82 9.60
CA ASP A 536 40.32 34.71 9.26
C ASP A 536 39.01 33.93 9.24
N GLU A 537 38.14 34.21 10.20
CA GLU A 537 36.83 33.53 10.38
C GLU A 537 35.90 33.68 9.19
N GLN A 538 35.86 34.85 8.53
CA GLN A 538 35.01 35.08 7.34
C GLN A 538 35.54 34.29 6.14
N LYS A 539 36.85 34.23 5.98
CA LYS A 539 37.52 33.47 4.93
C LYS A 539 37.38 31.97 5.15
N ALA A 540 37.51 31.50 6.39
CA ALA A 540 37.29 30.11 6.79
C ALA A 540 35.82 29.69 6.49
N ALA A 541 34.85 30.51 6.84
CA ALA A 541 33.41 30.25 6.56
C ALA A 541 33.10 30.16 5.05
N LYS A 542 33.74 31.01 4.23
CA LYS A 542 33.60 30.97 2.77
C LYS A 542 34.23 29.72 2.16
N LEU A 543 35.38 29.31 2.66
CA LEU A 543 36.07 28.06 2.26
C LEU A 543 35.22 26.84 2.64
N SER A 544 34.65 26.81 3.84
CA SER A 544 33.81 25.74 4.31
C SER A 544 32.55 25.56 3.43
N LYS A 545 31.85 26.64 3.09
CA LYS A 545 30.70 26.59 2.14
C LYS A 545 31.11 26.09 0.76
N THR A 546 32.28 26.46 0.26
CA THR A 546 32.77 25.98 -1.04
C THR A 546 33.08 24.48 -0.96
N MET A 547 33.73 24.06 0.13
CA MET A 547 34.05 22.66 0.40
C MET A 547 32.81 21.79 0.51
N ILE A 548 31.74 22.22 1.21
CA ILE A 548 30.45 21.51 1.29
C ILE A 548 29.89 21.28 -0.12
N LYS A 549 29.90 22.31 -0.98
CA LYS A 549 29.47 22.20 -2.38
C LYS A 549 30.31 21.20 -3.18
N ASP A 550 31.61 21.23 -3.03
CA ASP A 550 32.51 20.36 -3.76
C ASP A 550 32.42 18.92 -3.27
N LEU A 551 32.22 18.71 -1.97
CA LEU A 551 31.97 17.41 -1.36
C LEU A 551 30.67 16.78 -1.90
N TYR A 552 29.60 17.55 -1.92
CA TYR A 552 28.31 17.12 -2.51
C TYR A 552 28.44 16.79 -4.00
N LYS A 553 29.10 17.66 -4.79
CA LYS A 553 29.32 17.42 -6.23
C LYS A 553 30.18 16.18 -6.48
N ALA A 554 31.19 15.94 -5.65
CA ALA A 554 32.02 14.75 -5.75
C ALA A 554 31.18 13.47 -5.51
N ALA A 555 30.40 13.44 -4.43
CA ALA A 555 29.54 12.32 -4.11
C ALA A 555 28.48 12.05 -5.19
N THR A 556 27.81 13.09 -5.70
CA THR A 556 26.81 12.95 -6.76
C THR A 556 27.40 12.47 -8.08
N LYS A 557 28.56 13.01 -8.50
CA LYS A 557 29.23 12.55 -9.74
C LYS A 557 29.74 11.11 -9.66
N LEU A 558 30.12 10.63 -8.49
CA LEU A 558 30.48 9.23 -8.29
C LEU A 558 29.27 8.30 -8.42
N THR A 559 28.07 8.80 -8.13
CA THR A 559 26.82 8.02 -8.12
C THR A 559 26.01 8.14 -9.41
N ASP A 560 26.30 9.11 -10.30
CA ASP A 560 25.44 9.40 -11.48
C ASP A 560 25.20 8.15 -12.34
N ARG A 561 26.25 7.38 -12.67
CA ARG A 561 26.08 6.16 -13.48
C ARG A 561 25.23 5.08 -12.81
N TYR A 562 25.32 4.97 -11.48
CA TYR A 562 24.49 4.04 -10.74
C TYR A 562 23.02 4.46 -10.81
N PHE A 563 22.75 5.73 -10.63
CA PHE A 563 21.38 6.23 -10.69
C PHE A 563 20.81 6.20 -12.13
N ASP A 564 21.63 6.52 -13.14
CA ASP A 564 21.23 6.36 -14.55
C ASP A 564 20.87 4.90 -14.87
N TYR A 565 21.68 3.94 -14.39
CA TYR A 565 21.38 2.53 -14.54
C TYR A 565 20.10 2.13 -13.81
N MET A 566 19.89 2.62 -12.58
CA MET A 566 18.68 2.37 -11.80
C MET A 566 17.44 2.94 -12.49
N GLU A 567 17.58 4.09 -13.17
CA GLU A 567 16.52 4.69 -14.00
C GLU A 567 16.24 3.85 -15.27
N GLU A 568 17.27 3.47 -16.01
CA GLU A 568 17.14 2.62 -17.21
C GLU A 568 16.44 1.29 -16.92
N LYS A 569 16.66 0.74 -15.73
CA LYS A 569 16.04 -0.50 -15.26
C LYS A 569 14.71 -0.28 -14.53
N ASN A 570 14.18 0.95 -14.53
CA ASN A 570 12.93 1.34 -13.86
C ASN A 570 12.91 1.06 -12.33
N PHE A 571 14.06 1.06 -11.68
CA PHE A 571 14.15 0.84 -10.22
C PHE A 571 13.81 2.07 -9.41
N MET A 572 14.00 3.24 -9.97
CA MET A 572 13.61 4.53 -9.43
C MET A 572 13.37 5.53 -10.55
N SER A 573 12.52 6.49 -10.29
CA SER A 573 12.29 7.53 -11.28
C SER A 573 13.40 8.57 -11.23
N LYS A 574 13.72 9.16 -12.38
CA LYS A 574 14.64 10.29 -12.49
C LYS A 574 14.21 11.47 -11.63
N ASN A 575 12.92 11.66 -11.47
CA ASN A 575 12.38 12.74 -10.65
C ASN A 575 12.64 12.50 -9.17
N GLU A 576 12.47 11.27 -8.68
CA GLU A 576 12.79 10.91 -7.29
C GLU A 576 14.26 11.17 -6.98
N VAL A 577 15.17 10.72 -7.84
CA VAL A 577 16.61 10.97 -7.69
C VAL A 577 16.92 12.46 -7.67
N ASN A 578 16.33 13.22 -8.60
CA ASN A 578 16.56 14.66 -8.71
C ASN A 578 15.93 15.43 -7.54
N ASP A 579 14.75 15.03 -7.06
CA ASP A 579 14.11 15.68 -5.91
C ASP A 579 14.93 15.49 -4.63
N ILE A 580 15.46 14.29 -4.41
CA ILE A 580 16.32 14.00 -3.26
C ILE A 580 17.64 14.75 -3.39
N LYS A 581 18.28 14.73 -4.57
CA LYS A 581 19.52 15.48 -4.83
C LYS A 581 19.32 16.97 -4.57
N LYS A 582 18.26 17.55 -5.11
CA LYS A 582 17.94 18.95 -4.94
C LYS A 582 17.63 19.30 -3.49
N TYR A 583 16.82 18.48 -2.81
CA TYR A 583 16.52 18.67 -1.40
C TYR A 583 17.79 18.68 -0.55
N LEU A 584 18.69 17.69 -0.76
CA LEU A 584 19.96 17.60 -0.06
C LEU A 584 20.87 18.82 -0.36
N GLU A 585 20.89 19.29 -1.60
CA GLU A 585 21.65 20.50 -1.96
C GLU A 585 21.12 21.75 -1.26
N GLU A 586 19.79 21.93 -1.20
CA GLU A 586 19.14 23.04 -0.50
C GLU A 586 19.40 22.96 1.02
N GLU A 587 19.33 21.77 1.60
CA GLU A 587 19.60 21.53 3.02
C GLU A 587 21.07 21.82 3.38
N LEU A 588 22.02 21.26 2.64
CA LEU A 588 23.46 21.53 2.82
C LEU A 588 23.80 23.02 2.71
N GLY A 589 23.06 23.78 1.90
CA GLY A 589 23.22 25.23 1.76
C GLY A 589 22.96 26.03 3.04
N GLN A 590 22.27 25.47 4.03
CA GLN A 590 21.93 26.10 5.31
C GLN A 590 23.09 26.00 6.32
N TYR A 591 23.97 25.00 6.15
CA TYR A 591 25.05 24.74 7.08
C TYR A 591 26.31 25.56 6.77
N LYS A 592 26.96 26.02 7.82
CA LYS A 592 28.30 26.67 7.75
C LYS A 592 29.42 25.64 7.90
N ASN A 593 29.13 24.55 8.60
CA ASN A 593 30.07 23.44 8.84
C ASN A 593 29.38 22.11 8.47
N ILE A 594 30.10 21.23 7.81
CA ILE A 594 29.59 19.92 7.37
C ILE A 594 29.42 18.94 8.54
N ASP A 595 30.18 19.09 9.60
CA ASP A 595 30.06 18.23 10.79
C ASP A 595 28.77 18.51 11.53
N ASP A 596 28.26 19.76 11.52
CA ASP A 596 26.96 20.13 12.08
C ASP A 596 25.82 19.43 11.29
N PHE A 597 25.95 19.41 9.97
CA PHE A 597 25.00 18.66 9.13
C PHE A 597 24.97 17.17 9.47
N PHE A 598 26.13 16.53 9.61
CA PHE A 598 26.18 15.10 9.93
C PHE A 598 25.67 14.79 11.34
N PHE A 599 25.88 15.69 12.28
CA PHE A 599 25.35 15.57 13.63
C PHE A 599 23.82 15.69 13.65
N ASP A 600 23.27 16.70 12.99
CA ASP A 600 21.83 16.91 12.91
C ASP A 600 21.12 15.77 12.19
N GLU A 601 21.76 15.21 11.16
CA GLU A 601 21.24 14.05 10.42
C GLU A 601 21.12 12.79 11.31
N GLU A 602 22.13 12.51 12.12
CA GLU A 602 22.09 11.38 13.04
C GLU A 602 21.04 11.60 14.13
N HIS A 603 20.98 12.80 14.69
CA HIS A 603 20.03 13.16 15.72
C HIS A 603 18.56 13.10 15.22
N LYS A 604 18.27 13.64 14.03
CA LYS A 604 16.95 13.51 13.39
C LYS A 604 16.56 12.04 13.21
N LYS A 605 17.47 11.21 12.72
CA LYS A 605 17.24 9.79 12.52
C LYS A 605 16.90 9.07 13.83
N GLU A 606 17.65 9.37 14.91
CA GLU A 606 17.41 8.80 16.23
C GLU A 606 16.03 9.21 16.77
N ILE A 607 15.69 10.50 16.76
CA ILE A 607 14.39 11.00 17.22
C ILE A 607 13.25 10.33 16.45
N LEU A 608 13.33 10.28 15.12
CA LEU A 608 12.29 9.67 14.29
C LEU A 608 12.16 8.18 14.56
N SER A 609 13.28 7.47 14.75
CA SER A 609 13.31 6.05 15.07
C SER A 609 12.71 5.75 16.45
N ASP A 610 13.05 6.56 17.46
CA ASP A 610 12.53 6.37 18.81
C ASP A 610 11.05 6.69 18.90
N ARG A 611 10.58 7.72 18.20
CA ARG A 611 9.16 8.03 18.10
C ARG A 611 8.33 6.94 17.43
N MET A 612 8.93 6.22 16.49
CA MET A 612 8.29 5.04 15.89
C MET A 612 8.15 3.89 16.89
N LYS A 613 9.14 3.68 17.77
CA LYS A 613 9.11 2.61 18.79
C LYS A 613 8.10 2.91 19.91
N GLN A 614 7.92 4.17 20.26
CA GLN A 614 7.05 4.62 21.37
C GLN A 614 5.54 4.50 21.07
N GLY A 615 5.15 4.12 19.84
CA GLY A 615 3.75 4.00 19.45
C GLY A 615 3.02 5.34 19.29
N LYS A 616 1.69 5.28 19.16
CA LYS A 616 0.85 6.48 19.03
C LYS A 616 0.87 7.29 20.32
N GLN A 617 1.38 8.49 20.26
CA GLN A 617 1.23 9.48 21.31
C GLN A 617 0.07 10.42 20.99
N GLU A 618 -0.65 10.88 22.03
CA GLU A 618 -1.67 11.90 21.90
C GLU A 618 -1.08 13.21 21.35
N HIS A 619 -1.86 13.91 20.51
CA HIS A 619 -1.54 15.23 19.92
C HIS A 619 -0.51 15.24 18.77
N ARG A 620 -0.44 14.20 17.94
CA ARG A 620 0.41 14.20 16.76
C ARG A 620 -0.37 14.16 15.45
N ILE A 621 0.14 14.88 14.43
CA ILE A 621 -0.37 14.76 13.06
C ILE A 621 -0.14 13.34 12.54
N GLN A 622 -1.11 12.83 11.81
CA GLN A 622 -1.02 11.50 11.20
C GLN A 622 -0.38 11.61 9.81
N PHE A 623 0.66 10.83 9.56
CA PHE A 623 1.34 10.79 8.28
C PHE A 623 1.24 9.40 7.67
N LEU A 624 0.36 9.24 6.68
CA LEU A 624 -0.07 7.94 6.19
C LEU A 624 0.02 7.86 4.67
N SER A 625 0.20 6.64 4.15
CA SER A 625 -0.13 6.40 2.74
C SER A 625 -1.65 6.38 2.56
N LEU A 626 -2.13 6.60 1.32
CA LEU A 626 -3.55 6.50 0.99
C LEU A 626 -4.15 5.15 1.39
N HIS A 627 -3.40 4.05 1.24
CA HIS A 627 -3.82 2.71 1.67
C HIS A 627 -3.98 2.60 3.19
N GLN A 628 -3.02 3.15 3.96
CA GLN A 628 -3.08 3.13 5.42
C GLN A 628 -4.22 4.00 5.98
N ALA A 629 -4.69 4.98 5.21
CA ALA A 629 -5.78 5.86 5.59
C ALA A 629 -7.16 5.21 5.42
N LYS A 630 -7.28 4.05 4.75
CA LYS A 630 -8.55 3.34 4.61
C LYS A 630 -9.14 3.01 6.00
N GLY A 631 -10.43 3.24 6.17
CA GLY A 631 -11.12 3.06 7.45
C GLY A 631 -10.97 4.22 8.43
N LEU A 632 -10.00 5.12 8.25
CA LEU A 632 -9.78 6.29 9.11
C LEU A 632 -10.58 7.51 8.64
N GLU A 633 -10.60 8.56 9.47
CA GLU A 633 -11.21 9.85 9.15
C GLU A 633 -10.56 10.97 9.94
N PHE A 634 -10.47 12.16 9.33
CA PHE A 634 -9.78 13.31 9.89
C PHE A 634 -10.54 14.60 9.54
N LYS A 635 -10.47 15.61 10.40
CA LYS A 635 -11.10 16.90 10.12
C LYS A 635 -10.38 17.63 8.99
N TYR A 636 -9.04 17.57 8.96
CA TYR A 636 -8.17 18.27 8.03
C TYR A 636 -7.29 17.27 7.30
N VAL A 637 -7.41 17.19 5.99
CA VAL A 637 -6.62 16.27 5.16
C VAL A 637 -5.80 17.03 4.14
N TYR A 638 -4.53 16.67 4.06
CA TYR A 638 -3.58 17.17 3.07
C TYR A 638 -3.17 16.03 2.13
N LEU A 639 -3.61 16.09 0.87
CA LEU A 639 -3.16 15.17 -0.16
C LEU A 639 -1.88 15.72 -0.80
N TYR A 640 -0.77 15.06 -0.56
CA TYR A 640 0.56 15.47 -1.00
C TYR A 640 1.21 14.37 -1.84
N GLY A 641 2.14 14.75 -2.77
CA GLY A 641 2.91 13.79 -3.55
C GLY A 641 2.06 12.95 -4.52
N LEU A 642 0.97 13.51 -5.04
CA LEU A 642 0.18 12.87 -6.10
C LEU A 642 0.85 13.11 -7.45
N THR A 643 1.99 12.44 -7.70
CA THR A 643 2.78 12.58 -8.93
C THR A 643 2.51 11.44 -9.91
N ASP A 644 2.81 11.66 -11.20
CA ASP A 644 2.53 10.71 -12.28
C ASP A 644 3.65 9.69 -12.54
N LYS A 645 4.79 9.81 -11.84
CA LYS A 645 6.04 9.16 -12.28
C LYS A 645 6.64 8.15 -11.34
N GLU A 646 5.95 7.82 -10.26
CA GLU A 646 6.49 6.81 -9.35
C GLU A 646 5.94 5.44 -9.70
N VAL A 647 6.82 4.59 -10.18
CA VAL A 647 6.54 3.17 -10.32
C VAL A 647 6.66 2.54 -8.94
N ASP A 648 5.57 1.94 -8.46
CA ASP A 648 5.62 1.18 -7.23
C ASP A 648 6.53 -0.04 -7.43
N ARG A 649 7.60 -0.12 -6.65
CA ARG A 649 8.65 -1.14 -6.79
C ARG A 649 8.14 -2.56 -6.58
N HIS A 650 7.09 -2.72 -5.78
CA HIS A 650 6.55 -4.02 -5.43
C HIS A 650 5.54 -4.57 -6.43
N SER A 651 5.05 -3.73 -7.33
CA SER A 651 4.01 -4.11 -8.28
C SER A 651 4.47 -4.18 -9.72
N LEU A 652 5.76 -4.03 -10.00
CA LEU A 652 6.30 -4.01 -11.37
C LEU A 652 6.03 -5.29 -12.17
N ALA A 653 5.91 -6.42 -11.49
CA ALA A 653 5.59 -7.68 -12.13
C ALA A 653 4.08 -7.86 -12.34
N LEU A 654 3.25 -7.23 -11.50
CA LEU A 654 1.82 -7.51 -11.39
C LEU A 654 0.96 -6.28 -11.66
N ASN A 655 1.48 -5.08 -11.41
CA ASN A 655 0.77 -3.81 -11.52
C ASN A 655 1.73 -2.72 -12.01
N MET A 656 2.11 -2.72 -13.28
CA MET A 656 2.80 -1.57 -13.85
C MET A 656 1.85 -0.38 -13.80
N TRP A 657 2.15 0.57 -12.91
CA TRP A 657 1.36 1.78 -12.82
C TRP A 657 1.73 2.73 -13.96
N PHE A 658 0.77 2.97 -14.83
CA PHE A 658 0.90 3.91 -15.93
C PHE A 658 -0.04 5.09 -15.70
N PRO A 659 0.41 6.32 -15.93
CA PRO A 659 -0.51 7.45 -16.02
C PRO A 659 -1.51 7.18 -17.16
N PRO A 660 -2.82 7.35 -16.95
CA PRO A 660 -3.86 6.80 -17.84
C PRO A 660 -3.74 7.18 -19.30
N GLU A 661 -3.35 8.42 -19.60
CA GLU A 661 -3.34 8.92 -20.98
C GLU A 661 -1.96 8.84 -21.65
N MET A 662 -0.90 9.23 -20.95
CA MET A 662 0.47 9.24 -21.53
C MET A 662 1.09 7.86 -21.68
N ALA A 663 0.75 6.92 -20.81
CA ALA A 663 1.28 5.58 -20.90
C ALA A 663 0.58 4.76 -21.99
N MET A 664 -0.71 4.97 -22.20
CA MET A 664 -1.42 4.30 -23.27
C MET A 664 -0.85 4.69 -24.63
N ASP A 665 -0.50 5.95 -24.87
CA ASP A 665 0.19 6.39 -26.09
C ASP A 665 1.55 5.71 -26.26
N LYS A 666 2.32 5.52 -25.19
CA LYS A 666 3.58 4.76 -25.22
C LYS A 666 3.34 3.28 -25.48
N TYR A 667 2.31 2.69 -24.89
CA TYR A 667 1.91 1.29 -25.10
C TYR A 667 1.42 1.08 -26.53
N ILE A 668 0.56 1.94 -27.02
CA ILE A 668 0.08 1.91 -28.42
C ILE A 668 1.26 2.04 -29.39
N LYS A 669 2.23 2.92 -29.12
CA LYS A 669 3.46 3.04 -29.92
C LYS A 669 4.31 1.78 -29.87
N LYS A 670 4.45 1.16 -28.69
CA LYS A 670 5.16 -0.12 -28.52
C LYS A 670 4.43 -1.26 -29.24
N TRP A 671 3.13 -1.32 -29.14
CA TRP A 671 2.32 -2.30 -29.87
C TRP A 671 2.39 -2.12 -31.38
N LYS A 672 2.34 -0.88 -31.88
CA LYS A 672 2.57 -0.57 -33.31
C LYS A 672 3.92 -1.05 -33.82
N LEU A 673 4.96 -1.00 -32.98
CA LEU A 673 6.30 -1.49 -33.31
C LEU A 673 6.41 -3.02 -33.28
N VAL A 674 5.79 -3.67 -32.30
CA VAL A 674 5.87 -5.13 -32.09
C VAL A 674 4.90 -5.89 -33.00
N TYR A 675 3.74 -5.30 -33.28
CA TYR A 675 2.63 -5.95 -34.00
C TYR A 675 2.27 -5.21 -35.29
N LYS A 676 3.27 -4.77 -36.06
CA LYS A 676 3.12 -3.88 -37.24
C LYS A 676 1.93 -4.20 -38.17
N GLU A 677 1.73 -5.47 -38.50
CA GLU A 677 0.66 -5.92 -39.40
C GLU A 677 -0.67 -6.16 -38.67
N HIS A 678 -0.60 -6.64 -37.45
CA HIS A 678 -1.78 -7.00 -36.66
C HIS A 678 -2.43 -5.78 -35.96
N TYR A 679 -1.65 -4.72 -35.70
CA TYR A 679 -2.17 -3.49 -35.14
C TYR A 679 -3.16 -2.79 -36.10
N LYS A 680 -2.90 -2.84 -37.39
CA LYS A 680 -3.78 -2.28 -38.42
C LYS A 680 -5.15 -2.99 -38.42
N PHE A 681 -5.14 -4.31 -38.26
CA PHE A 681 -6.36 -5.10 -38.09
C PHE A 681 -7.12 -4.73 -36.82
N LEU A 682 -6.43 -4.55 -35.69
CA LEU A 682 -7.06 -4.11 -34.45
C LEU A 682 -7.68 -2.71 -34.61
N GLU A 683 -6.98 -1.78 -35.23
CA GLU A 683 -7.48 -0.42 -35.47
C GLU A 683 -8.72 -0.40 -36.37
N GLU A 684 -8.75 -1.26 -37.39
CA GLU A 684 -9.91 -1.44 -38.26
C GLU A 684 -11.09 -2.10 -37.52
N ALA A 685 -10.82 -3.10 -36.66
CA ALA A 685 -11.82 -3.75 -35.84
C ALA A 685 -12.43 -2.80 -34.78
N LEU A 686 -11.62 -1.96 -34.16
CA LEU A 686 -12.07 -0.91 -33.22
C LEU A 686 -12.97 0.13 -33.92
N LYS A 687 -12.57 0.57 -35.12
CA LYS A 687 -13.37 1.49 -35.94
C LYS A 687 -14.70 0.88 -36.37
N ALA A 688 -14.68 -0.38 -36.79
CA ALA A 688 -15.88 -1.11 -37.18
C ALA A 688 -16.86 -1.32 -36.01
N ALA A 689 -16.36 -1.44 -34.79
CA ALA A 689 -17.14 -1.55 -33.58
C ALA A 689 -17.55 -0.20 -32.95
N HIS A 690 -17.24 0.93 -33.62
CA HIS A 690 -17.46 2.29 -33.10
C HIS A 690 -16.85 2.56 -31.73
N ILE A 691 -15.72 1.90 -31.43
CA ILE A 691 -14.99 2.11 -30.17
C ILE A 691 -14.00 3.24 -30.38
N ASN A 692 -14.27 4.37 -29.77
CA ASN A 692 -13.42 5.56 -29.81
C ASN A 692 -12.45 5.64 -28.61
N ASP A 693 -12.76 4.93 -27.53
CA ASP A 693 -11.94 4.87 -26.31
C ASP A 693 -11.56 3.41 -26.03
N TYR A 694 -10.28 3.14 -25.88
CA TYR A 694 -9.76 1.80 -25.53
C TYR A 694 -10.40 1.21 -24.27
N ARG A 695 -10.91 2.06 -23.36
CA ARG A 695 -11.64 1.67 -22.14
C ARG A 695 -12.97 0.99 -22.44
N ASP A 696 -13.53 1.23 -23.60
CA ASP A 696 -14.78 0.62 -24.03
C ASP A 696 -14.59 -0.79 -24.60
N ILE A 697 -13.33 -1.21 -24.87
CA ILE A 697 -13.02 -2.53 -25.41
C ILE A 697 -13.48 -3.63 -24.47
N THR A 698 -13.20 -3.48 -23.17
CA THR A 698 -13.54 -4.49 -22.16
C THR A 698 -15.05 -4.59 -21.90
N ASN A 699 -15.80 -3.56 -22.24
CA ASN A 699 -17.26 -3.52 -22.07
C ASN A 699 -18.03 -3.95 -23.35
N ASN A 700 -17.32 -4.11 -24.46
CA ASN A 700 -17.96 -4.48 -25.72
C ASN A 700 -17.87 -5.98 -25.95
N ASN A 701 -19.02 -6.67 -25.91
CA ASN A 701 -19.10 -8.11 -26.14
C ASN A 701 -18.55 -8.57 -27.51
N ALA A 702 -18.42 -7.67 -28.49
CA ALA A 702 -17.81 -7.98 -29.79
C ALA A 702 -16.32 -8.30 -29.68
N PHE A 703 -15.63 -7.79 -28.65
CA PHE A 703 -14.22 -8.05 -28.39
C PHE A 703 -13.96 -9.10 -27.31
N ASN A 704 -15.02 -9.76 -26.81
CA ASN A 704 -14.83 -10.89 -25.90
C ASN A 704 -14.09 -12.01 -26.65
N PRO A 705 -12.99 -12.56 -26.10
CA PRO A 705 -12.20 -13.63 -26.73
C PRO A 705 -13.05 -14.81 -27.20
N ILE A 706 -14.12 -15.15 -26.48
CA ILE A 706 -15.06 -16.23 -26.83
C ILE A 706 -15.83 -15.90 -28.12
N ASN A 707 -16.12 -14.64 -28.41
CA ASN A 707 -16.85 -14.22 -29.60
C ASN A 707 -15.90 -14.01 -30.80
N LEU A 708 -14.64 -13.69 -30.56
CA LEU A 708 -13.62 -13.51 -31.56
C LEU A 708 -13.13 -14.83 -32.17
N ASP A 709 -13.18 -15.92 -31.42
CA ASP A 709 -12.84 -17.27 -31.89
C ASP A 709 -13.67 -17.69 -33.13
N LYS A 710 -14.88 -17.13 -33.29
CA LYS A 710 -15.74 -17.38 -34.44
C LYS A 710 -15.37 -16.59 -35.70
N THR A 711 -14.55 -15.55 -35.57
CA THR A 711 -14.19 -14.64 -36.68
C THR A 711 -12.72 -14.72 -37.08
N LEU A 712 -11.84 -15.21 -36.23
CA LEU A 712 -10.40 -15.33 -36.46
C LEU A 712 -10.03 -16.78 -36.77
N ASN A 713 -9.85 -17.08 -38.03
CA ASN A 713 -9.53 -18.44 -38.53
C ASN A 713 -8.02 -18.83 -38.42
N LYS A 714 -7.21 -18.08 -37.65
CA LYS A 714 -5.76 -18.33 -37.52
C LYS A 714 -5.31 -18.24 -36.06
N ASP A 715 -4.87 -19.35 -35.50
CA ASP A 715 -4.39 -19.49 -34.12
C ASP A 715 -3.39 -18.41 -33.66
N LYS A 716 -2.55 -17.90 -34.55
CA LYS A 716 -1.54 -16.90 -34.25
C LYS A 716 -2.12 -15.51 -34.07
N GLU A 717 -3.10 -15.13 -34.86
CA GLU A 717 -3.79 -13.84 -34.79
C GLU A 717 -4.69 -13.78 -33.55
N PHE A 718 -5.36 -14.90 -33.24
CA PHE A 718 -6.15 -15.03 -32.02
C PHE A 718 -5.29 -14.87 -30.76
N LYS A 719 -4.13 -15.54 -30.68
CA LYS A 719 -3.19 -15.39 -29.54
C LYS A 719 -2.73 -13.95 -29.34
N ILE A 720 -2.38 -13.26 -30.40
CA ILE A 720 -1.93 -11.86 -30.34
C ILE A 720 -3.06 -10.97 -29.84
N PHE A 721 -4.26 -11.15 -30.37
CA PHE A 721 -5.42 -10.38 -29.96
C PHE A 721 -5.82 -10.67 -28.51
N HIS A 722 -5.81 -11.92 -28.10
CA HIS A 722 -6.10 -12.33 -26.72
C HIS A 722 -5.11 -11.69 -25.72
N ASN A 723 -3.82 -11.74 -26.03
CA ASN A 723 -2.80 -11.10 -25.18
C ASN A 723 -3.01 -9.59 -25.09
N LEU A 724 -3.32 -8.94 -26.21
CA LEU A 724 -3.58 -7.50 -26.25
C LEU A 724 -4.83 -7.12 -25.45
N TYR A 725 -5.90 -7.91 -25.57
CA TYR A 725 -7.12 -7.74 -24.79
C TYR A 725 -6.84 -7.86 -23.29
N GLN A 726 -6.08 -8.88 -22.86
CA GLN A 726 -5.70 -9.08 -21.47
C GLN A 726 -4.84 -7.92 -20.93
N GLU A 727 -3.92 -7.39 -21.73
CA GLU A 727 -3.12 -6.23 -21.34
C GLU A 727 -3.99 -4.97 -21.16
N ILE A 728 -4.96 -4.74 -22.04
CA ILE A 728 -5.89 -3.60 -21.94
C ILE A 728 -6.79 -3.75 -20.71
N GLU A 729 -7.32 -4.95 -20.46
CA GLU A 729 -8.16 -5.24 -19.30
C GLU A 729 -7.40 -5.02 -17.99
N ASN A 730 -6.17 -5.53 -17.91
CA ASN A 730 -5.30 -5.34 -16.76
C ASN A 730 -4.98 -3.85 -16.53
N PHE A 731 -4.69 -3.12 -17.61
CA PHE A 731 -4.42 -1.69 -17.54
C PHE A 731 -5.66 -0.91 -17.04
N SER A 732 -6.84 -1.22 -17.57
CA SER A 732 -8.09 -0.59 -17.14
C SER A 732 -8.35 -0.83 -15.66
N ALA A 733 -8.14 -2.06 -15.18
CA ALA A 733 -8.31 -2.42 -13.77
C ALA A 733 -7.38 -1.61 -12.85
N ILE A 734 -6.11 -1.42 -13.26
CA ILE A 734 -5.13 -0.62 -12.51
C ILE A 734 -5.57 0.84 -12.42
N VAL A 735 -5.99 1.42 -13.52
CA VAL A 735 -6.46 2.82 -13.56
C VAL A 735 -7.70 3.01 -12.68
N GLU A 736 -8.64 2.06 -12.72
CA GLU A 736 -9.81 2.09 -11.87
C GLU A 736 -9.48 1.96 -10.38
N GLU A 737 -8.49 1.13 -10.03
CA GLU A 737 -8.02 1.01 -8.65
C GLU A 737 -7.35 2.29 -8.16
N GLU A 738 -6.54 2.97 -8.98
CA GLU A 738 -5.95 4.26 -8.63
C GLU A 738 -7.04 5.35 -8.44
N ARG A 739 -8.13 5.33 -9.22
CA ARG A 739 -9.27 6.22 -8.97
C ARG A 739 -9.94 5.92 -7.62
N ARG A 740 -10.12 4.62 -7.29
CA ARG A 740 -10.64 4.20 -5.98
C ARG A 740 -9.71 4.65 -4.86
N LEU A 741 -8.39 4.56 -5.06
CA LEU A 741 -7.42 5.01 -4.07
C LEU A 741 -7.49 6.52 -3.82
N LEU A 742 -7.60 7.32 -4.88
CA LEU A 742 -7.80 8.77 -4.76
C LEU A 742 -9.17 9.09 -4.13
N TYR A 743 -10.23 8.36 -4.48
CA TYR A 743 -11.54 8.46 -3.84
C TYR A 743 -11.46 8.17 -2.34
N VAL A 744 -10.74 7.12 -1.94
CA VAL A 744 -10.49 6.82 -0.52
C VAL A 744 -9.81 7.99 0.17
N GLY A 745 -8.73 8.55 -0.41
CA GLY A 745 -8.01 9.66 0.18
C GLY A 745 -8.87 10.92 0.38
N VAL A 746 -9.64 11.30 -0.64
CA VAL A 746 -10.55 12.47 -0.57
C VAL A 746 -11.64 12.28 0.48
N THR A 747 -12.22 11.08 0.56
CA THR A 747 -13.31 10.77 1.50
C THR A 747 -12.86 10.56 2.95
N ARG A 748 -11.55 10.71 3.24
CA ARG A 748 -11.06 10.78 4.64
C ARG A 748 -11.33 12.13 5.29
N ALA A 749 -11.50 13.20 4.48
CA ALA A 749 -11.71 14.55 4.97
C ALA A 749 -13.14 14.79 5.45
N GLN A 750 -13.30 15.29 6.68
CA GLN A 750 -14.59 15.66 7.24
C GLN A 750 -14.92 17.14 6.98
N GLN A 751 -13.95 18.04 7.19
CA GLN A 751 -14.15 19.50 7.18
C GLN A 751 -13.32 20.21 6.12
N GLU A 752 -12.06 19.87 5.96
CA GLU A 752 -11.18 20.54 5.01
C GLU A 752 -10.31 19.54 4.26
N LEU A 753 -10.26 19.72 2.95
CA LEU A 753 -9.38 18.97 2.03
C LEU A 753 -8.46 19.92 1.29
N ASN A 754 -7.16 19.68 1.42
CA ASN A 754 -6.09 20.44 0.80
C ASN A 754 -5.38 19.56 -0.24
N ILE A 755 -5.30 20.01 -1.49
CA ILE A 755 -4.63 19.29 -2.59
C ILE A 755 -3.60 20.18 -3.26
N ARG A 756 -2.38 19.65 -3.46
CA ARG A 756 -1.36 20.29 -4.29
C ARG A 756 -1.46 19.78 -5.72
N ILE A 757 -1.46 20.68 -6.69
CA ILE A 757 -1.33 20.41 -8.12
C ILE A 757 -0.07 21.06 -8.66
N ALA A 758 0.74 20.28 -9.38
CA ALA A 758 1.96 20.67 -10.05
C ALA A 758 1.95 20.13 -11.50
N PRO A 759 2.89 20.53 -12.37
CA PRO A 759 2.98 19.99 -13.74
C PRO A 759 3.20 18.48 -13.82
N ASP A 760 3.77 17.90 -12.78
CA ASP A 760 4.04 16.46 -12.60
C ASP A 760 2.95 15.73 -11.80
N SER A 761 1.80 16.36 -11.56
CA SER A 761 0.69 15.69 -10.86
C SER A 761 0.06 14.60 -11.73
N ASN A 762 -0.32 13.51 -11.06
CA ASN A 762 -1.04 12.40 -11.67
C ASN A 762 -2.28 12.91 -12.43
N PRO A 763 -2.48 12.52 -13.70
CA PRO A 763 -3.62 12.92 -14.51
C PRO A 763 -4.99 12.70 -13.84
N LEU A 764 -5.13 11.66 -13.02
CA LEU A 764 -6.36 11.37 -12.29
C LEU A 764 -6.78 12.49 -11.33
N VAL A 765 -5.82 13.29 -10.83
CA VAL A 765 -6.14 14.45 -9.99
C VAL A 765 -6.94 15.48 -10.77
N PHE A 766 -6.74 15.60 -12.09
CA PHE A 766 -7.50 16.51 -12.95
C PHE A 766 -8.90 15.99 -13.31
N GLU A 767 -9.19 14.73 -13.01
CA GLU A 767 -10.55 14.16 -13.12
C GLU A 767 -11.46 14.58 -11.96
N LEU A 768 -10.88 15.11 -10.87
CA LEU A 768 -11.64 15.79 -9.83
C LEU A 768 -12.35 17.01 -10.44
N ASN A 769 -13.55 17.33 -9.97
CA ASN A 769 -14.28 18.51 -10.42
C ASN A 769 -13.59 19.80 -9.88
N LEU A 770 -12.45 20.14 -10.49
CA LEU A 770 -11.66 21.30 -10.09
C LEU A 770 -12.27 22.60 -10.61
N PRO A 771 -12.08 23.73 -9.91
CA PRO A 771 -12.53 25.04 -10.41
C PRO A 771 -11.80 25.36 -11.72
N LYS A 772 -12.57 25.68 -12.78
CA LYS A 772 -12.01 26.11 -14.06
C LYS A 772 -11.10 27.33 -13.84
N LYS A 773 -9.85 27.27 -14.32
CA LYS A 773 -9.00 28.49 -14.36
C LYS A 773 -9.78 29.59 -15.07
N LYS A 774 -10.06 30.71 -14.39
CA LYS A 774 -10.49 31.92 -15.09
C LYS A 774 -9.43 32.21 -16.12
N LYS A 775 -9.78 32.18 -17.42
CA LYS A 775 -8.92 32.70 -18.47
C LYS A 775 -8.62 34.18 -18.07
N GLN A 776 -7.36 34.43 -17.74
CA GLN A 776 -6.92 35.80 -17.65
C GLN A 776 -7.06 36.39 -19.07
N THR A 777 -8.15 37.10 -19.31
CA THR A 777 -8.22 38.03 -20.43
C THR A 777 -7.06 38.99 -20.26
N LYS A 778 -6.05 38.83 -21.10
CA LYS A 778 -5.02 39.86 -21.27
C LYS A 778 -5.76 41.13 -21.65
N LYS A 779 -5.81 42.11 -20.74
CA LYS A 779 -5.97 43.51 -21.09
C LYS A 779 -4.62 44.08 -21.47
#